data_daa630ebc5a13b04db127ee715632aca
#
_entry.id   daa630ebc5a13b04db127ee715632aca
#
_cell.length_a   1.000
_cell.length_b   1.000
_cell.length_c   1.000
_cell.angle_alpha   90.00
_cell.angle_beta   90.00
_cell.angle_gamma   90.00
#
_symmetry.space_group_name_H-M   'P 1'
#
loop_
_entity.id
_entity.type
_entity.pdbx_description
1 polymer ?
#
loop_
_entity_poly.entity_id
_entity_poly.type
_entity_poly.pdbx_seq_one_letter_code
_entity_poly.pdbx_strand_id
1 'polypeptide(L)'
;MNIYTTEKIRNVVLLGHGGSGKTSLVESMAYLSGITSRMGKVEDGNTVSDFGKEEQKRKISISTSIIPIEWEGTKINIIDTPGYFDFIGEVEEGISAADAAIIVVSGKAGVEAGTERAWELCEKYKLPRMIYVTGMDADNASFKNVVEKLTQMYGKKIAPFHFPIRENEKFVGYVNVISENANRWQDKEVIDCEIPEYSKENLALYKDTLMEAVAETSEEFMERYFSGETFTENEIRSALRVNINDGSIVPISMGSNILSQGTYTLLDDIVKYLPSPENKQIAGFNMKTNEVFEANYDFSKAKSAYVFKTIADVFIGKYSLIKVCSGVFKSDDVIYNKDKDVEEKINKLYVLQGSKAIEVSELHAGDIGAIAKLTAARTGNTLSTKANIIEYGKFEISKPYTAMRYKVPNKNDIDKVAQALQKLTHEDQTLKVVNDTENRQSLLYGIGEQQLEIIQSRLLNEYKCTIELSKPKVAFRETIKKKSDVEYKYKKQSGGHGQYGHVKMRFEASGDLEQPYVFEQEVVGGAVPKNFFPAVEKGLQESVLKGPLAAYPVVGVKAVLYDGSYHSVDSSEMAFKMATIQAFKKGFMEAGPILLEPIMSLKVTVPDEYTGEVMGDLNKRRGRVLGMNPIGNGKQVIEADIPMMELSGDCRVLRSMTGGRGDYQYEFARYEQAPSEIQEAEVTKRASKVAENIED
;
A
#
# COMPACT_ATOMS: atom_id res chain seq x y z
N MET A 1 30.86 6.07 12.33
CA MET A 1 30.52 4.77 11.77
C MET A 1 31.58 4.40 10.75
N ASN A 2 32.05 3.16 10.76
CA ASN A 2 33.09 2.71 9.82
C ASN A 2 32.55 2.60 8.39
N ILE A 3 33.44 2.69 7.41
CA ILE A 3 33.12 2.40 6.00
C ILE A 3 33.28 0.90 5.80
N TYR A 4 32.28 0.27 5.16
CA TYR A 4 32.26 -1.16 4.90
C TYR A 4 32.28 -1.43 3.41
N THR A 5 32.99 -2.47 2.99
CA THR A 5 32.93 -3.02 1.63
C THR A 5 31.66 -3.85 1.47
N THR A 6 31.21 -4.02 0.23
CA THR A 6 29.96 -4.70 -0.13
C THR A 6 29.80 -6.08 0.54
N GLU A 7 30.87 -6.87 0.61
CA GLU A 7 30.89 -8.20 1.25
C GLU A 7 30.60 -8.16 2.76
N LYS A 8 30.91 -7.02 3.42
CA LYS A 8 30.75 -6.79 4.87
C LYS A 8 29.46 -6.02 5.19
N ILE A 9 28.49 -6.05 4.30
CA ILE A 9 27.19 -5.41 4.49
C ILE A 9 26.11 -6.49 4.47
N ARG A 10 25.07 -6.32 5.29
CA ARG A 10 23.82 -7.09 5.27
C ARG A 10 22.65 -6.11 5.34
N ASN A 11 21.78 -6.13 4.35
CA ASN A 11 20.55 -5.33 4.35
C ASN A 11 19.38 -6.26 4.60
N VAL A 12 18.85 -6.23 5.82
CA VAL A 12 17.90 -7.22 6.31
C VAL A 12 16.59 -6.54 6.70
N VAL A 13 15.49 -6.90 6.02
CA VAL A 13 14.14 -6.42 6.36
C VAL A 13 13.46 -7.35 7.35
N LEU A 14 12.85 -6.80 8.38
CA LEU A 14 12.00 -7.54 9.31
C LEU A 14 10.55 -7.51 8.83
N LEU A 15 10.00 -8.67 8.58
CA LEU A 15 8.63 -8.88 8.12
C LEU A 15 7.84 -9.70 9.15
N GLY A 16 6.52 -9.63 9.14
CA GLY A 16 5.66 -10.43 10.04
C GLY A 16 4.45 -9.68 10.51
N HIS A 17 3.59 -10.36 11.25
CA HIS A 17 2.31 -9.81 11.75
C HIS A 17 2.50 -8.64 12.71
N GLY A 18 1.47 -7.79 12.86
CA GLY A 18 1.43 -6.75 13.89
C GLY A 18 1.47 -7.39 15.29
N GLY A 19 2.43 -6.98 16.14
CA GLY A 19 2.58 -7.58 17.47
C GLY A 19 3.44 -8.85 17.52
N SER A 20 4.02 -9.32 16.41
CA SER A 20 4.93 -10.48 16.40
C SER A 20 6.29 -10.22 17.09
N GLY A 21 6.58 -8.98 17.48
CA GLY A 21 7.80 -8.62 18.21
C GLY A 21 8.95 -8.12 17.36
N LYS A 22 8.71 -7.63 16.12
CA LYS A 22 9.75 -7.06 15.22
C LYS A 22 10.53 -5.92 15.89
N THR A 23 9.83 -4.87 16.31
CA THR A 23 10.43 -3.71 16.97
C THR A 23 11.16 -4.08 18.28
N SER A 24 10.59 -5.01 19.07
CA SER A 24 11.27 -5.52 20.28
C SER A 24 12.53 -6.31 19.94
N LEU A 25 12.56 -7.00 18.79
CA LEU A 25 13.77 -7.67 18.30
C LEU A 25 14.83 -6.65 17.91
N VAL A 26 14.46 -5.57 17.22
CA VAL A 26 15.38 -4.47 16.89
C VAL A 26 15.97 -3.84 18.15
N GLU A 27 15.15 -3.62 19.17
CA GLU A 27 15.62 -3.10 20.47
C GLU A 27 16.66 -4.03 21.12
N SER A 28 16.40 -5.34 21.10
CA SER A 28 17.35 -6.33 21.60
C SER A 28 18.66 -6.33 20.81
N MET A 29 18.60 -6.25 19.48
CA MET A 29 19.79 -6.15 18.63
C MET A 29 20.58 -4.85 18.88
N ALA A 30 19.88 -3.72 18.97
CA ALA A 30 20.50 -2.40 19.25
C ALA A 30 21.15 -2.35 20.63
N TYR A 31 20.56 -3.01 21.61
CA TYR A 31 21.13 -3.11 22.95
C TYR A 31 22.39 -3.99 22.98
N LEU A 32 22.34 -5.18 22.37
CA LEU A 32 23.48 -6.10 22.31
C LEU A 32 24.67 -5.52 21.53
N SER A 33 24.41 -4.76 20.48
CA SER A 33 25.45 -4.10 19.68
C SER A 33 26.00 -2.80 20.33
N GLY A 34 25.45 -2.38 21.47
CA GLY A 34 25.89 -1.19 22.18
C GLY A 34 25.39 0.14 21.59
N ILE A 35 24.45 0.11 20.63
CA ILE A 35 23.82 1.30 20.07
C ILE A 35 23.01 2.03 21.15
N THR A 36 22.33 1.27 22.02
CA THR A 36 21.57 1.78 23.15
C THR A 36 22.13 1.25 24.45
N SER A 37 22.17 2.09 25.47
CA SER A 37 22.63 1.70 26.81
C SER A 37 21.56 0.96 27.63
N ARG A 38 20.31 1.02 27.17
CA ARG A 38 19.13 0.33 27.72
C ARG A 38 18.21 -0.11 26.60
N MET A 39 17.51 -1.17 26.81
CA MET A 39 16.49 -1.65 25.87
C MET A 39 15.20 -0.85 26.06
N GLY A 40 14.66 -0.29 24.97
CA GLY A 40 13.36 0.37 24.97
C GLY A 40 12.21 -0.64 24.95
N LYS A 41 10.99 -0.15 25.16
CA LYS A 41 9.76 -0.94 25.09
C LYS A 41 8.71 -0.21 24.27
N VAL A 42 7.95 -0.95 23.46
CA VAL A 42 6.87 -0.40 22.64
C VAL A 42 5.81 0.24 23.53
N GLU A 43 5.46 -0.39 24.66
CA GLU A 43 4.47 0.10 25.61
C GLU A 43 4.89 1.45 26.23
N ASP A 44 6.18 1.67 26.42
CA ASP A 44 6.71 2.91 26.97
C ASP A 44 6.89 3.99 25.89
N GLY A 45 6.79 3.64 24.60
CA GLY A 45 6.98 4.55 23.47
C GLY A 45 8.39 5.12 23.38
N ASN A 46 9.41 4.33 23.75
CA ASN A 46 10.80 4.76 23.82
C ASN A 46 11.76 3.87 23.01
N THR A 47 11.25 3.15 22.04
CA THR A 47 12.04 2.32 21.12
C THR A 47 12.82 3.17 20.12
N VAL A 48 13.91 2.61 19.58
CA VAL A 48 14.78 3.30 18.62
C VAL A 48 14.14 3.43 17.24
N SER A 49 13.25 2.48 16.86
CA SER A 49 12.59 2.47 15.55
C SER A 49 11.27 3.21 15.52
N ASP A 50 10.42 3.10 16.56
CA ASP A 50 9.11 3.77 16.62
C ASP A 50 9.24 5.15 17.31
N PHE A 51 9.90 6.09 16.67
CA PHE A 51 10.15 7.43 17.21
C PHE A 51 9.10 8.46 16.80
N GLY A 52 8.22 8.13 15.85
CA GLY A 52 7.12 8.97 15.41
C GLY A 52 6.06 9.18 16.51
N LYS A 53 5.51 10.38 16.64
CA LYS A 53 4.50 10.69 17.67
C LYS A 53 3.25 9.82 17.57
N GLU A 54 2.82 9.50 16.36
CA GLU A 54 1.66 8.61 16.13
C GLU A 54 2.00 7.15 16.50
N GLU A 55 3.23 6.68 16.22
CA GLU A 55 3.72 5.37 16.63
C GLU A 55 3.74 5.24 18.14
N GLN A 56 4.34 6.21 18.82
CA GLN A 56 4.41 6.26 20.28
C GLN A 56 3.03 6.32 20.95
N LYS A 57 2.09 7.07 20.35
CA LYS A 57 0.72 7.20 20.85
C LYS A 57 -0.08 5.93 20.67
N ARG A 58 0.03 5.29 19.49
CA ARG A 58 -0.75 4.11 19.11
C ARG A 58 -0.09 2.78 19.51
N LYS A 59 1.20 2.82 19.88
CA LYS A 59 2.00 1.63 20.23
C LYS A 59 2.11 0.63 19.07
N ILE A 60 2.21 1.14 17.87
CA ILE A 60 2.39 0.38 16.64
C ILE A 60 3.39 1.07 15.73
N SER A 61 4.16 0.30 14.95
CA SER A 61 4.99 0.82 13.88
C SER A 61 4.13 1.26 12.70
N ILE A 62 4.39 2.46 12.17
CA ILE A 62 3.67 3.07 11.05
C ILE A 62 4.60 3.27 9.86
N SER A 63 5.83 3.70 10.12
CA SER A 63 6.85 3.97 9.11
C SER A 63 8.02 3.01 9.21
N THR A 64 8.62 2.71 8.08
CA THR A 64 9.84 1.89 8.03
C THR A 64 11.04 2.68 8.55
N SER A 65 11.76 2.09 9.51
CA SER A 65 12.95 2.65 10.15
C SER A 65 14.19 1.84 9.82
N ILE A 66 15.34 2.51 9.74
CA ILE A 66 16.65 1.88 9.49
C ILE A 66 17.49 1.98 10.76
N ILE A 67 17.98 0.83 11.24
CA ILE A 67 18.86 0.74 12.39
C ILE A 67 20.12 -0.04 11.98
N PRO A 68 21.22 0.66 11.65
CA PRO A 68 22.49 0.04 11.33
C PRO A 68 23.19 -0.45 12.58
N ILE A 69 23.60 -1.71 12.56
CA ILE A 69 24.27 -2.43 13.64
C ILE A 69 25.66 -2.86 13.15
N GLU A 70 26.69 -2.69 13.98
CA GLU A 70 28.02 -3.25 13.72
C GLU A 70 28.18 -4.53 14.54
N TRP A 71 28.39 -5.68 13.85
CA TRP A 71 28.51 -6.99 14.47
C TRP A 71 29.58 -7.82 13.77
N GLU A 72 30.54 -8.34 14.52
CA GLU A 72 31.66 -9.15 14.00
C GLU A 72 32.33 -8.59 12.73
N GLY A 73 32.59 -7.28 12.70
CA GLY A 73 33.21 -6.61 11.57
C GLY A 73 32.31 -6.51 10.33
N THR A 74 31.01 -6.71 10.50
CA THR A 74 29.96 -6.59 9.46
C THR A 74 28.98 -5.51 9.87
N LYS A 75 28.55 -4.71 8.89
CA LYS A 75 27.46 -3.73 9.06
C LYS A 75 26.14 -4.40 8.67
N ILE A 76 25.21 -4.46 9.62
CA ILE A 76 23.87 -4.99 9.39
C ILE A 76 22.90 -3.81 9.41
N ASN A 77 22.33 -3.45 8.27
CA ASN A 77 21.26 -2.48 8.18
C ASN A 77 19.94 -3.21 8.43
N ILE A 78 19.43 -3.13 9.66
CA ILE A 78 18.11 -3.65 10.00
C ILE A 78 17.05 -2.67 9.52
N ILE A 79 16.14 -3.16 8.69
CA ILE A 79 15.00 -2.42 8.14
C ILE A 79 13.75 -2.89 8.89
N ASP A 80 13.34 -2.14 9.93
CA ASP A 80 12.16 -2.44 10.72
C ASP A 80 10.92 -1.92 10.01
N THR A 81 9.97 -2.82 9.69
CA THR A 81 8.77 -2.49 8.92
C THR A 81 7.49 -2.65 9.73
N PRO A 82 6.44 -1.87 9.43
CA PRO A 82 5.13 -2.05 10.02
C PRO A 82 4.57 -3.45 9.78
N GLY A 83 3.80 -3.96 10.77
CA GLY A 83 3.14 -5.27 10.64
C GLY A 83 1.68 -5.19 10.22
N TYR A 84 1.08 -4.00 10.21
CA TYR A 84 -0.30 -3.78 9.81
C TYR A 84 -0.40 -3.53 8.30
N PHE A 85 -1.42 -4.13 7.70
CA PHE A 85 -1.62 -4.09 6.25
C PHE A 85 -1.82 -2.67 5.69
N ASP A 86 -2.42 -1.79 6.46
CA ASP A 86 -2.66 -0.41 6.05
C ASP A 86 -1.37 0.35 5.68
N PHE A 87 -0.21 -0.16 6.12
CA PHE A 87 1.10 0.41 5.84
C PHE A 87 1.94 -0.44 4.88
N ILE A 88 1.29 -1.21 3.99
CA ILE A 88 1.99 -2.10 3.05
C ILE A 88 3.01 -1.36 2.17
N GLY A 89 2.74 -0.11 1.80
CA GLY A 89 3.69 0.71 1.04
C GLY A 89 5.04 0.87 1.74
N GLU A 90 5.02 1.07 3.05
CA GLU A 90 6.22 1.14 3.89
C GLU A 90 7.01 -0.17 3.89
N VAL A 91 6.29 -1.31 3.94
CA VAL A 91 6.90 -2.64 3.86
C VAL A 91 7.54 -2.85 2.49
N GLU A 92 6.85 -2.48 1.41
CA GLU A 92 7.34 -2.60 0.03
C GLU A 92 8.56 -1.71 -0.23
N GLU A 93 8.59 -0.48 0.30
CA GLU A 93 9.77 0.39 0.29
C GLU A 93 10.96 -0.28 1.00
N GLY A 94 10.74 -0.83 2.20
CA GLY A 94 11.76 -1.57 2.95
C GLY A 94 12.31 -2.78 2.20
N ILE A 95 11.43 -3.57 1.57
CA ILE A 95 11.80 -4.72 0.75
C ILE A 95 12.67 -4.30 -0.44
N SER A 96 12.37 -3.17 -1.08
CA SER A 96 13.13 -2.70 -2.24
C SER A 96 14.61 -2.42 -1.93
N ALA A 97 14.92 -2.10 -0.67
CA ALA A 97 16.27 -1.85 -0.20
C ALA A 97 16.96 -3.10 0.39
N ALA A 98 16.20 -4.15 0.69
CA ALA A 98 16.72 -5.34 1.35
C ALA A 98 17.40 -6.33 0.40
N ASP A 99 18.31 -7.12 0.96
CA ASP A 99 18.95 -8.27 0.27
C ASP A 99 18.50 -9.59 0.87
N ALA A 100 17.99 -9.56 2.10
CA ALA A 100 17.39 -10.72 2.78
C ALA A 100 16.28 -10.27 3.73
N ALA A 101 15.46 -11.20 4.20
CA ALA A 101 14.39 -10.96 5.15
C ALA A 101 14.51 -11.85 6.38
N ILE A 102 14.02 -11.35 7.52
CA ILE A 102 13.70 -12.17 8.69
C ILE A 102 12.20 -12.08 8.90
N ILE A 103 11.51 -13.22 8.80
CA ILE A 103 10.09 -13.34 9.12
C ILE A 103 9.96 -13.60 10.62
N VAL A 104 9.41 -12.62 11.33
CA VAL A 104 9.28 -12.67 12.79
C VAL A 104 7.91 -13.23 13.16
N VAL A 105 7.91 -14.32 13.92
CA VAL A 105 6.71 -15.07 14.32
C VAL A 105 6.61 -15.10 15.84
N SER A 106 5.43 -14.84 16.39
CA SER A 106 5.20 -14.98 17.84
C SER A 106 5.15 -16.45 18.23
N GLY A 107 5.95 -16.87 19.20
CA GLY A 107 5.91 -18.24 19.74
C GLY A 107 4.59 -18.58 20.45
N LYS A 108 3.87 -17.55 20.91
CA LYS A 108 2.57 -17.69 21.57
C LYS A 108 1.41 -17.67 20.57
N ALA A 109 1.39 -16.71 19.63
CA ALA A 109 0.30 -16.58 18.66
C ALA A 109 0.44 -17.59 17.50
N GLY A 110 1.66 -18.03 17.19
CA GLY A 110 1.92 -18.93 16.08
C GLY A 110 1.94 -18.23 14.72
N VAL A 111 1.58 -18.98 13.69
CA VAL A 111 1.52 -18.47 12.31
C VAL A 111 0.23 -17.68 12.11
N GLU A 112 0.38 -16.39 11.79
CA GLU A 112 -0.71 -15.44 11.59
C GLU A 112 -0.74 -14.96 10.13
N ALA A 113 -1.80 -14.25 9.72
CA ALA A 113 -1.95 -13.71 8.36
C ALA A 113 -0.76 -12.86 7.90
N GLY A 114 -0.17 -12.07 8.80
CA GLY A 114 1.03 -11.30 8.48
C GLY A 114 2.28 -12.14 8.25
N THR A 115 2.36 -13.34 8.83
CA THR A 115 3.43 -14.31 8.57
C THR A 115 3.29 -14.88 7.16
N GLU A 116 2.07 -15.27 6.78
CA GLU A 116 1.75 -15.79 5.44
C GLU A 116 2.05 -14.74 4.36
N ARG A 117 1.63 -13.50 4.61
CA ARG A 117 1.92 -12.38 3.71
C ARG A 117 3.41 -12.08 3.59
N ALA A 118 4.14 -12.11 4.70
CA ALA A 118 5.60 -11.93 4.70
C ALA A 118 6.28 -13.00 3.83
N TRP A 119 5.81 -14.23 3.92
CA TRP A 119 6.28 -15.32 3.07
C TRP A 119 5.99 -15.05 1.59
N GLU A 120 4.75 -14.68 1.23
CA GLU A 120 4.35 -14.35 -0.14
C GLU A 120 5.17 -13.19 -0.74
N LEU A 121 5.45 -12.17 0.06
CA LEU A 121 6.31 -11.06 -0.36
C LEU A 121 7.74 -11.53 -0.63
N CYS A 122 8.30 -12.40 0.22
CA CYS A 122 9.62 -12.97 -0.02
C CYS A 122 9.66 -13.82 -1.29
N GLU A 123 8.60 -14.61 -1.58
CA GLU A 123 8.49 -15.37 -2.84
C GLU A 123 8.38 -14.42 -4.05
N LYS A 124 7.48 -13.43 -3.98
CA LYS A 124 7.26 -12.45 -5.06
C LYS A 124 8.56 -11.72 -5.45
N TYR A 125 9.32 -11.29 -4.45
CA TYR A 125 10.54 -10.50 -4.66
C TYR A 125 11.82 -11.35 -4.64
N LYS A 126 11.69 -12.68 -4.56
CA LYS A 126 12.81 -13.65 -4.50
C LYS A 126 13.84 -13.27 -3.43
N LEU A 127 13.35 -12.91 -2.24
CA LEU A 127 14.21 -12.58 -1.11
C LEU A 127 14.61 -13.84 -0.35
N PRO A 128 15.93 -14.09 -0.18
CA PRO A 128 16.44 -15.01 0.82
C PRO A 128 15.88 -14.67 2.20
N ARG A 129 15.54 -15.68 2.99
CA ARG A 129 14.85 -15.45 4.26
C ARG A 129 15.22 -16.42 5.36
N MET A 130 15.08 -15.95 6.59
CA MET A 130 15.10 -16.73 7.82
C MET A 130 13.81 -16.50 8.58
N ILE A 131 13.45 -17.39 9.47
CA ILE A 131 12.33 -17.23 10.41
C ILE A 131 12.90 -17.11 11.82
N TYR A 132 12.38 -16.16 12.60
CA TYR A 132 12.72 -16.00 14.00
C TYR A 132 11.47 -16.04 14.87
N VAL A 133 11.41 -17.03 15.77
CA VAL A 133 10.28 -17.20 16.70
C VAL A 133 10.57 -16.45 17.99
N THR A 134 9.79 -15.42 18.26
CA THR A 134 9.96 -14.50 19.41
C THR A 134 9.11 -14.93 20.60
N GLY A 135 9.39 -14.33 21.77
CA GLY A 135 8.56 -14.47 22.95
C GLY A 135 8.59 -15.88 23.55
N MET A 136 9.73 -16.56 23.45
CA MET A 136 9.89 -17.93 23.98
C MET A 136 9.85 -17.99 25.51
N ASP A 137 10.00 -16.84 26.19
CA ASP A 137 9.82 -16.69 27.63
C ASP A 137 8.35 -16.58 28.06
N ALA A 138 7.43 -16.36 27.12
CA ALA A 138 6.01 -16.24 27.43
C ALA A 138 5.38 -17.61 27.76
N ASP A 139 4.38 -17.58 28.64
CA ASP A 139 3.54 -18.75 28.92
C ASP A 139 2.85 -19.23 27.63
N ASN A 140 2.82 -20.55 27.45
CA ASN A 140 2.22 -21.21 26.28
C ASN A 140 2.92 -20.91 24.94
N ALA A 141 4.14 -20.33 24.91
CA ALA A 141 4.93 -20.24 23.69
C ALA A 141 5.41 -21.63 23.28
N SER A 142 5.21 -22.00 22.02
CA SER A 142 5.58 -23.31 21.49
C SER A 142 6.33 -23.21 20.17
N PHE A 143 7.64 -23.40 20.21
CA PHE A 143 8.47 -23.51 19.00
C PHE A 143 8.04 -24.67 18.11
N LYS A 144 7.75 -25.82 18.73
CA LYS A 144 7.32 -27.05 18.03
C LYS A 144 6.06 -26.79 17.18
N ASN A 145 5.02 -26.21 17.76
CA ASN A 145 3.78 -25.93 17.03
C ASN A 145 4.01 -24.97 15.85
N VAL A 146 4.89 -23.98 16.01
CA VAL A 146 5.25 -23.05 14.93
C VAL A 146 5.96 -23.80 13.80
N VAL A 147 6.97 -24.62 14.11
CA VAL A 147 7.70 -25.42 13.12
C VAL A 147 6.78 -26.38 12.39
N GLU A 148 5.93 -27.14 13.11
CA GLU A 148 4.98 -28.07 12.52
C GLU A 148 4.01 -27.38 11.56
N LYS A 149 3.46 -26.21 11.96
CA LYS A 149 2.55 -25.45 11.11
C LYS A 149 3.25 -24.91 9.87
N LEU A 150 4.44 -24.36 10.01
CA LEU A 150 5.24 -23.87 8.88
C LEU A 150 5.63 -25.01 7.92
N THR A 151 6.02 -26.17 8.47
CA THR A 151 6.36 -27.35 7.66
C THR A 151 5.14 -27.89 6.91
N GLN A 152 3.96 -27.88 7.56
CA GLN A 152 2.70 -28.23 6.89
C GLN A 152 2.40 -27.31 5.72
N MET A 153 2.66 -26.00 5.86
CA MET A 153 2.35 -25.00 4.83
C MET A 153 3.40 -24.94 3.71
N TYR A 154 4.68 -25.05 4.05
CA TYR A 154 5.78 -24.74 3.14
C TYR A 154 6.73 -25.92 2.87
N GLY A 155 6.47 -27.07 3.50
CA GLY A 155 7.21 -28.30 3.22
C GLY A 155 8.57 -28.40 3.90
N LYS A 156 9.40 -29.27 3.37
CA LYS A 156 10.70 -29.67 3.93
C LYS A 156 11.76 -28.55 3.96
N LYS A 157 11.54 -27.44 3.29
CA LYS A 157 12.49 -26.30 3.30
C LYS A 157 12.56 -25.58 4.66
N ILE A 158 11.61 -25.80 5.55
CA ILE A 158 11.67 -25.28 6.93
C ILE A 158 12.68 -26.08 7.73
N ALA A 159 13.78 -25.44 8.12
CA ALA A 159 14.91 -26.11 8.75
C ALA A 159 15.32 -25.42 10.07
N PRO A 160 15.04 -26.02 11.24
CA PRO A 160 15.52 -25.51 12.51
C PRO A 160 17.04 -25.52 12.60
N PHE A 161 17.67 -24.33 12.77
CA PHE A 161 19.08 -24.17 13.08
C PHE A 161 19.33 -24.22 14.58
N HIS A 162 18.37 -23.69 15.33
CA HIS A 162 18.37 -23.71 16.78
C HIS A 162 16.96 -24.05 17.28
N PHE A 163 16.89 -24.83 18.36
CA PHE A 163 15.61 -25.10 19.02
C PHE A 163 15.75 -25.03 20.54
N PRO A 164 14.65 -24.70 21.28
CA PRO A 164 14.73 -24.31 22.67
C PRO A 164 14.98 -25.50 23.59
N ILE A 165 15.76 -25.24 24.67
CA ILE A 165 15.80 -26.07 25.86
C ILE A 165 14.82 -25.48 26.88
N ARG A 166 13.92 -26.30 27.41
CA ARG A 166 12.97 -25.89 28.43
C ARG A 166 13.12 -26.76 29.68
N GLU A 167 13.14 -26.10 30.83
CA GLU A 167 13.12 -26.77 32.15
C GLU A 167 12.01 -26.16 32.98
N ASN A 168 11.13 -27.01 33.52
CA ASN A 168 9.95 -26.57 34.27
C ASN A 168 9.15 -25.47 33.50
N GLU A 169 8.95 -25.69 32.20
CA GLU A 169 8.29 -24.78 31.25
C GLU A 169 9.04 -23.49 30.95
N LYS A 170 10.14 -23.19 31.65
CA LYS A 170 10.96 -22.01 31.39
C LYS A 170 11.93 -22.23 30.25
N PHE A 171 12.10 -21.22 29.41
CA PHE A 171 13.08 -21.16 28.34
C PHE A 171 14.46 -20.87 28.95
N VAL A 172 15.39 -21.84 28.93
CA VAL A 172 16.67 -21.76 29.64
C VAL A 172 17.90 -21.87 28.72
N GLY A 173 17.70 -22.26 27.48
CA GLY A 173 18.82 -22.46 26.56
C GLY A 173 18.36 -22.92 25.17
N TYR A 174 19.31 -23.33 24.36
CA TYR A 174 19.06 -23.82 23.02
C TYR A 174 20.02 -24.92 22.60
N VAL A 175 19.59 -25.76 21.68
CA VAL A 175 20.42 -26.72 20.97
C VAL A 175 20.74 -26.14 19.58
N ASN A 176 22.01 -26.14 19.19
CA ASN A 176 22.45 -25.81 17.84
C ASN A 176 22.56 -27.09 17.02
N VAL A 177 21.79 -27.17 15.92
CA VAL A 177 21.68 -28.36 15.08
C VAL A 177 22.92 -28.55 14.21
N ILE A 178 23.58 -27.48 13.79
CA ILE A 178 24.73 -27.50 12.88
C ILE A 178 25.98 -27.97 13.61
N SER A 179 26.27 -27.36 14.78
CA SER A 179 27.45 -27.70 15.60
C SER A 179 27.19 -28.81 16.61
N GLU A 180 25.97 -29.32 16.72
CA GLU A 180 25.57 -30.43 17.61
C GLU A 180 25.96 -30.16 19.06
N ASN A 181 25.77 -28.94 19.54
CA ASN A 181 26.04 -28.56 20.92
C ASN A 181 24.81 -27.89 21.56
N ALA A 182 24.85 -27.75 22.87
CA ALA A 182 23.78 -27.10 23.62
C ALA A 182 24.34 -25.99 24.51
N ASN A 183 23.59 -24.92 24.64
CA ASN A 183 23.97 -23.77 25.40
C ASN A 183 22.84 -23.32 26.34
N ARG A 184 23.21 -22.79 27.50
CA ARG A 184 22.30 -22.20 28.49
C ARG A 184 22.67 -20.78 28.82
N TRP A 185 21.69 -20.00 29.20
CA TRP A 185 21.91 -18.68 29.77
C TRP A 185 22.04 -18.79 31.27
N GLN A 186 23.20 -18.35 31.78
CA GLN A 186 23.42 -18.17 33.22
C GLN A 186 23.72 -16.68 33.44
N ASP A 187 22.81 -16.00 34.14
CA ASP A 187 22.77 -14.56 34.27
C ASP A 187 22.75 -13.87 32.89
N LYS A 188 23.87 -13.33 32.41
CA LYS A 188 24.00 -12.68 31.09
C LYS A 188 24.98 -13.42 30.17
N GLU A 189 25.52 -14.52 30.61
CA GLU A 189 26.51 -15.31 29.86
C GLU A 189 25.86 -16.53 29.22
N VAL A 190 26.42 -16.94 28.09
CA VAL A 190 26.07 -18.17 27.41
C VAL A 190 27.12 -19.21 27.79
N ILE A 191 26.68 -20.32 28.37
CA ILE A 191 27.57 -21.41 28.81
C ILE A 191 27.19 -22.69 28.08
N ASP A 192 28.19 -23.49 27.76
CA ASP A 192 27.99 -24.82 27.20
C ASP A 192 27.32 -25.76 28.22
N CYS A 193 26.44 -26.60 27.74
CA CYS A 193 25.79 -27.63 28.55
C CYS A 193 25.61 -28.92 27.76
N GLU A 194 25.31 -30.02 28.48
CA GLU A 194 24.97 -31.29 27.83
C GLU A 194 23.61 -31.16 27.10
N ILE A 195 23.50 -31.82 25.94
CA ILE A 195 22.26 -31.92 25.19
C ILE A 195 21.27 -32.76 25.99
N PRO A 196 20.10 -32.18 26.40
CA PRO A 196 19.11 -32.93 27.15
C PRO A 196 18.64 -34.18 26.39
N GLU A 197 18.41 -35.27 27.11
CA GLU A 197 18.00 -36.56 26.50
C GLU A 197 16.74 -36.42 25.64
N TYR A 198 15.75 -35.64 26.12
CA TYR A 198 14.51 -35.37 25.39
C TYR A 198 14.70 -34.54 24.09
N SER A 199 15.86 -33.93 23.90
CA SER A 199 16.19 -33.11 22.73
C SER A 199 16.90 -33.94 21.64
N LYS A 200 17.43 -35.12 21.92
CA LYS A 200 18.24 -35.89 21.00
C LYS A 200 17.47 -36.38 19.77
N GLU A 201 16.23 -36.78 19.93
CA GLU A 201 15.34 -37.17 18.82
C GLU A 201 15.12 -36.03 17.85
N ASN A 202 14.79 -34.84 18.36
CA ASN A 202 14.59 -33.63 17.54
C ASN A 202 15.89 -33.19 16.85
N LEU A 203 17.04 -33.31 17.55
CA LEU A 203 18.34 -32.99 16.98
C LEU A 203 18.65 -33.91 15.78
N ALA A 204 18.42 -35.20 15.92
CA ALA A 204 18.64 -36.17 14.83
C ALA A 204 17.75 -35.85 13.62
N LEU A 205 16.45 -35.60 13.85
CA LEU A 205 15.49 -35.25 12.80
C LEU A 205 15.86 -33.98 12.05
N TYR A 206 16.19 -32.92 12.77
CA TYR A 206 16.52 -31.63 12.16
C TYR A 206 17.87 -31.66 11.45
N LYS A 207 18.84 -32.42 12.01
CA LYS A 207 20.13 -32.62 11.37
C LYS A 207 20.00 -33.38 10.05
N ASP A 208 19.21 -34.45 10.01
CA ASP A 208 18.95 -35.20 8.78
C ASP A 208 18.37 -34.28 7.68
N THR A 209 17.41 -33.44 8.02
CA THR A 209 16.82 -32.44 7.08
C THR A 209 17.89 -31.50 6.52
N LEU A 210 18.80 -31.00 7.38
CA LEU A 210 19.87 -30.11 6.95
C LEU A 210 20.91 -30.81 6.10
N MET A 211 21.29 -32.04 6.46
CA MET A 211 22.29 -32.79 5.70
C MET A 211 21.77 -33.26 4.35
N GLU A 212 20.48 -33.61 4.24
CA GLU A 212 19.82 -33.87 2.95
C GLU A 212 19.94 -32.63 2.04
N ALA A 213 19.62 -31.43 2.57
CA ALA A 213 19.71 -30.19 1.83
C ALA A 213 21.18 -29.83 1.42
N VAL A 214 22.13 -30.08 2.30
CA VAL A 214 23.57 -29.91 1.98
C VAL A 214 23.97 -30.84 0.85
N ALA A 215 23.56 -32.12 0.90
CA ALA A 215 23.85 -33.11 -0.12
C ALA A 215 23.32 -32.71 -1.50
N GLU A 216 22.11 -32.11 -1.56
CA GLU A 216 21.48 -31.68 -2.82
C GLU A 216 22.24 -30.56 -3.53
N THR A 217 23.21 -29.89 -2.90
CA THR A 217 23.94 -28.76 -3.51
C THR A 217 24.93 -29.16 -4.60
N SER A 218 25.45 -30.41 -4.59
CA SER A 218 26.32 -30.92 -5.65
C SER A 218 26.28 -32.45 -5.76
N GLU A 219 26.60 -32.98 -6.94
CA GLU A 219 26.71 -34.43 -7.16
C GLU A 219 27.74 -35.07 -6.21
N GLU A 220 28.87 -34.41 -5.97
CA GLU A 220 29.91 -34.87 -5.04
C GLU A 220 29.37 -35.01 -3.60
N PHE A 221 28.62 -33.99 -3.13
CA PHE A 221 28.04 -34.03 -1.80
C PHE A 221 26.94 -35.09 -1.68
N MET A 222 26.16 -35.31 -2.73
CA MET A 222 25.17 -36.36 -2.77
C MET A 222 25.79 -37.77 -2.68
N GLU A 223 26.86 -38.03 -3.43
CA GLU A 223 27.60 -39.31 -3.35
C GLU A 223 28.17 -39.54 -1.95
N ARG A 224 28.78 -38.54 -1.34
CA ARG A 224 29.32 -38.59 0.04
C ARG A 224 28.23 -38.86 1.07
N TYR A 225 27.09 -38.19 0.94
CA TYR A 225 25.96 -38.40 1.84
C TYR A 225 25.45 -39.86 1.80
N PHE A 226 25.27 -40.42 0.61
CA PHE A 226 24.82 -41.80 0.45
C PHE A 226 25.89 -42.83 0.86
N SER A 227 27.18 -42.49 0.81
CA SER A 227 28.25 -43.33 1.33
C SER A 227 28.42 -43.25 2.84
N GLY A 228 27.68 -42.35 3.51
CA GLY A 228 27.77 -42.15 4.94
C GLY A 228 28.97 -41.31 5.41
N GLU A 229 29.61 -40.58 4.50
CA GLU A 229 30.67 -39.65 4.85
C GLU A 229 30.13 -38.37 5.50
N THR A 230 30.87 -37.85 6.46
CA THR A 230 30.50 -36.62 7.16
C THR A 230 31.02 -35.37 6.43
N PHE A 231 30.27 -34.29 6.49
CA PHE A 231 30.71 -32.99 5.99
C PHE A 231 31.41 -32.18 7.09
N THR A 232 32.40 -31.40 6.70
CA THR A 232 33.00 -30.42 7.59
C THR A 232 32.06 -29.22 7.84
N GLU A 233 32.22 -28.55 8.97
CA GLU A 233 31.40 -27.37 9.30
C GLU A 233 31.48 -26.28 8.22
N ASN A 234 32.65 -26.10 7.58
CA ASN A 234 32.82 -25.14 6.49
C ASN A 234 32.05 -25.53 5.22
N GLU A 235 32.03 -26.83 4.88
CA GLU A 235 31.24 -27.35 3.74
C GLU A 235 29.74 -27.14 4.01
N ILE A 236 29.28 -27.54 5.20
CA ILE A 236 27.88 -27.32 5.63
C ILE A 236 27.50 -25.83 5.53
N ARG A 237 28.33 -24.95 6.07
CA ARG A 237 28.08 -23.50 6.03
C ARG A 237 28.02 -22.97 4.60
N SER A 238 28.92 -23.39 3.74
CA SER A 238 28.97 -22.94 2.35
C SER A 238 27.74 -23.44 1.56
N ALA A 239 27.36 -24.70 1.73
CA ALA A 239 26.16 -25.27 1.11
C ALA A 239 24.89 -24.59 1.61
N LEU A 240 24.74 -24.38 2.92
CA LEU A 240 23.56 -23.71 3.47
C LEU A 240 23.42 -22.26 3.00
N ARG A 241 24.54 -21.54 2.76
CA ARG A 241 24.49 -20.22 2.14
C ARG A 241 23.86 -20.25 0.73
N VAL A 242 24.23 -21.25 -0.08
CA VAL A 242 23.63 -21.43 -1.41
C VAL A 242 22.13 -21.72 -1.27
N ASN A 243 21.76 -22.66 -0.42
CA ASN A 243 20.38 -23.08 -0.22
C ASN A 243 19.49 -21.98 0.37
N ILE A 244 20.03 -21.11 1.22
CA ILE A 244 19.29 -19.95 1.75
C ILE A 244 19.12 -18.89 0.67
N ASN A 245 20.17 -18.68 -0.14
CA ASN A 245 20.12 -17.66 -1.19
C ASN A 245 19.14 -18.00 -2.31
N ASP A 246 18.98 -19.28 -2.66
CA ASP A 246 18.01 -19.74 -3.66
C ASP A 246 16.62 -20.05 -3.06
N GLY A 247 16.50 -20.07 -1.73
CA GLY A 247 15.25 -20.31 -1.00
C GLY A 247 14.85 -21.78 -0.88
N SER A 248 15.75 -22.72 -1.20
CA SER A 248 15.53 -24.16 -1.00
C SER A 248 15.52 -24.54 0.48
N ILE A 249 16.27 -23.81 1.32
CA ILE A 249 16.24 -23.89 2.78
C ILE A 249 15.84 -22.55 3.38
N VAL A 250 14.97 -22.60 4.38
CA VAL A 250 14.57 -21.45 5.21
C VAL A 250 14.90 -21.78 6.66
N PRO A 251 16.00 -21.21 7.20
CA PRO A 251 16.38 -21.42 8.58
C PRO A 251 15.32 -20.90 9.54
N ILE A 252 15.12 -21.62 10.64
CA ILE A 252 14.29 -21.17 11.73
C ILE A 252 15.09 -21.20 13.04
N SER A 253 15.07 -20.07 13.73
CA SER A 253 15.66 -19.83 15.04
C SER A 253 14.64 -19.27 16.00
N MET A 254 14.98 -19.09 17.27
CA MET A 254 14.04 -18.59 18.27
C MET A 254 14.74 -17.85 19.41
N GLY A 255 13.94 -17.11 20.18
CA GLY A 255 14.45 -16.45 21.37
C GLY A 255 13.42 -15.63 22.15
N SER A 256 13.93 -14.97 23.18
CA SER A 256 13.21 -13.94 23.96
C SER A 256 13.82 -12.57 23.71
N ASN A 257 13.09 -11.69 23.06
CA ASN A 257 13.55 -10.33 22.81
C ASN A 257 13.71 -9.53 24.11
N ILE A 258 12.82 -9.75 25.08
CA ILE A 258 12.83 -9.02 26.37
C ILE A 258 14.05 -9.40 27.22
N LEU A 259 14.43 -10.68 27.16
CA LEU A 259 15.60 -11.18 27.89
C LEU A 259 16.89 -11.10 27.06
N SER A 260 16.81 -10.70 25.80
CA SER A 260 17.90 -10.73 24.81
C SER A 260 18.51 -12.13 24.63
N GLN A 261 17.74 -13.18 24.93
CA GLN A 261 18.15 -14.58 24.79
C GLN A 261 17.84 -15.08 23.38
N GLY A 262 18.83 -15.61 22.67
CA GLY A 262 18.72 -16.02 21.27
C GLY A 262 18.98 -14.91 20.24
N THR A 263 18.91 -13.62 20.61
CA THR A 263 19.20 -12.51 19.71
C THR A 263 20.68 -12.47 19.30
N TYR A 264 21.59 -12.81 20.20
CA TYR A 264 23.02 -12.92 19.92
C TYR A 264 23.26 -13.95 18.81
N THR A 265 22.69 -15.15 18.96
CA THR A 265 22.77 -16.23 17.99
C THR A 265 22.20 -15.81 16.62
N LEU A 266 21.09 -15.07 16.62
CA LEU A 266 20.50 -14.54 15.38
C LEU A 266 21.42 -13.54 14.67
N LEU A 267 22.09 -12.65 15.40
CA LEU A 267 23.07 -11.71 14.81
C LEU A 267 24.24 -12.48 14.17
N ASP A 268 24.72 -13.52 14.81
CA ASP A 268 25.73 -14.41 14.26
C ASP A 268 25.24 -15.12 12.98
N ASP A 269 24.01 -15.64 12.99
CA ASP A 269 23.42 -16.32 11.85
C ASP A 269 23.23 -15.36 10.65
N ILE A 270 22.85 -14.12 10.91
CA ILE A 270 22.76 -13.08 9.87
C ILE A 270 24.12 -12.90 9.18
N VAL A 271 25.20 -12.79 9.94
CA VAL A 271 26.55 -12.62 9.39
C VAL A 271 27.02 -13.87 8.66
N LYS A 272 26.75 -15.05 9.23
CA LYS A 272 27.23 -16.33 8.72
C LYS A 272 26.48 -16.83 7.48
N TYR A 273 25.17 -16.63 7.40
CA TYR A 273 24.31 -17.31 6.43
C TYR A 273 23.58 -16.40 5.46
N LEU A 274 23.17 -15.19 5.86
CA LEU A 274 22.45 -14.31 4.94
C LEU A 274 23.41 -13.68 3.90
N PRO A 275 22.93 -13.47 2.66
CA PRO A 275 23.76 -12.92 1.60
C PRO A 275 24.18 -11.46 1.87
N SER A 276 25.37 -11.09 1.38
CA SER A 276 25.76 -9.72 1.17
C SER A 276 25.15 -9.19 -0.14
N PRO A 277 25.10 -7.85 -0.36
CA PRO A 277 24.67 -7.31 -1.63
C PRO A 277 25.45 -7.86 -2.84
N GLU A 278 26.70 -8.23 -2.66
CA GLU A 278 27.56 -8.83 -3.69
C GLU A 278 26.95 -10.11 -4.32
N ASN A 279 26.15 -10.86 -3.55
CA ASN A 279 25.48 -12.07 -4.01
C ASN A 279 24.27 -11.79 -4.90
N LYS A 280 23.83 -10.54 -5.02
CA LYS A 280 22.67 -10.12 -5.80
C LYS A 280 23.10 -9.41 -7.07
N GLN A 281 22.64 -9.92 -8.20
CA GLN A 281 22.82 -9.23 -9.47
C GLN A 281 21.81 -8.09 -9.59
N ILE A 282 22.32 -6.90 -9.92
CA ILE A 282 21.49 -5.74 -10.23
C ILE A 282 21.97 -5.10 -11.53
N ALA A 283 21.05 -4.93 -12.45
CA ALA A 283 21.32 -4.29 -13.72
C ALA A 283 20.33 -3.12 -13.93
N GLY A 284 20.84 -2.04 -14.46
CA GLY A 284 20.10 -0.90 -14.97
C GLY A 284 20.31 -0.76 -16.47
N PHE A 285 19.81 0.31 -17.02
CA PHE A 285 19.98 0.67 -18.42
C PHE A 285 20.75 2.00 -18.53
N ASN A 286 21.85 2.01 -19.29
CA ASN A 286 22.57 3.24 -19.55
C ASN A 286 21.93 3.97 -20.74
N MET A 287 21.27 5.08 -20.47
CA MET A 287 20.52 5.87 -21.46
C MET A 287 21.39 6.54 -22.50
N LYS A 288 22.71 6.66 -22.28
CA LYS A 288 23.64 7.26 -23.25
C LYS A 288 24.22 6.25 -24.22
N THR A 289 24.62 5.07 -23.72
CA THR A 289 25.19 4.02 -24.58
C THR A 289 24.11 3.10 -25.15
N ASN A 290 22.90 3.18 -24.60
CA ASN A 290 21.76 2.33 -24.97
C ASN A 290 22.02 0.83 -24.68
N GLU A 291 22.75 0.55 -23.59
CA GLU A 291 23.19 -0.79 -23.20
C GLU A 291 22.78 -1.11 -21.75
N VAL A 292 22.73 -2.39 -21.43
CA VAL A 292 22.55 -2.86 -20.05
C VAL A 292 23.77 -2.47 -19.22
N PHE A 293 23.53 -1.86 -18.07
CA PHE A 293 24.55 -1.51 -17.08
C PHE A 293 24.47 -2.46 -15.90
N GLU A 294 25.38 -3.41 -15.85
CA GLU A 294 25.52 -4.35 -14.73
C GLU A 294 26.18 -3.64 -13.55
N ALA A 295 25.40 -3.12 -12.63
CA ALA A 295 25.89 -2.44 -11.44
C ALA A 295 26.51 -3.40 -10.44
N ASN A 296 25.80 -4.49 -10.11
CA ASN A 296 26.24 -5.62 -9.25
C ASN A 296 26.90 -5.19 -7.93
N TYR A 297 26.51 -4.03 -7.40
CA TYR A 297 27.08 -3.44 -6.19
C TYR A 297 28.60 -3.28 -6.20
N ASP A 298 29.16 -3.08 -7.39
CA ASP A 298 30.59 -2.87 -7.59
C ASP A 298 30.97 -1.39 -7.35
N PHE A 299 31.79 -1.14 -6.35
CA PHE A 299 32.25 0.20 -5.97
C PHE A 299 33.19 0.85 -6.98
N SER A 300 33.80 0.07 -7.89
CA SER A 300 34.70 0.59 -8.92
C SER A 300 33.97 1.16 -10.16
N LYS A 301 32.69 0.82 -10.32
CA LYS A 301 31.87 1.26 -11.46
C LYS A 301 31.36 2.71 -11.30
N ALA A 302 30.75 3.22 -12.38
CA ALA A 302 30.08 4.52 -12.35
C ALA A 302 29.02 4.56 -11.23
N LYS A 303 28.96 5.65 -10.46
CA LYS A 303 28.07 5.76 -9.32
C LYS A 303 26.60 5.81 -9.76
N SER A 304 25.82 4.97 -9.09
CA SER A 304 24.36 4.94 -9.22
C SER A 304 23.70 4.49 -7.93
N ALA A 305 22.53 5.01 -7.64
CA ALA A 305 21.75 4.68 -6.45
C ALA A 305 20.26 4.72 -6.76
N TYR A 306 19.49 3.93 -6.01
CA TYR A 306 18.05 3.92 -6.06
C TYR A 306 17.48 4.60 -4.83
N VAL A 307 16.55 5.53 -5.01
CA VAL A 307 15.83 6.18 -3.90
C VAL A 307 14.66 5.30 -3.51
N PHE A 308 14.79 4.57 -2.42
CA PHE A 308 13.76 3.63 -1.98
C PHE A 308 12.72 4.25 -1.05
N LYS A 309 13.06 5.36 -0.37
CA LYS A 309 12.16 6.05 0.56
C LYS A 309 12.45 7.54 0.65
N THR A 310 11.40 8.32 0.85
CA THR A 310 11.50 9.76 1.14
C THR A 310 10.90 10.02 2.53
N ILE A 311 11.61 10.76 3.38
CA ILE A 311 11.14 11.16 4.71
C ILE A 311 11.12 12.69 4.77
N ALA A 312 9.98 13.26 5.13
CA ALA A 312 9.85 14.67 5.44
C ALA A 312 10.31 14.92 6.89
N ASP A 313 11.29 15.79 7.07
CA ASP A 313 11.78 16.19 8.38
C ASP A 313 11.47 17.68 8.63
N VAL A 314 10.96 18.01 9.81
CA VAL A 314 10.48 19.35 10.14
C VAL A 314 11.65 20.36 10.19
N PHE A 315 12.87 19.92 10.56
CA PHE A 315 14.03 20.77 10.73
C PHE A 315 14.94 20.82 9.49
N ILE A 316 15.17 19.65 8.90
CA ILE A 316 16.08 19.48 7.73
C ILE A 316 15.34 19.67 6.42
N GLY A 317 14.03 19.42 6.42
CA GLY A 317 13.13 19.49 5.29
C GLY A 317 12.87 18.14 4.66
N LYS A 318 13.88 17.47 4.13
CA LYS A 318 13.71 16.16 3.48
C LYS A 318 14.98 15.33 3.51
N TYR A 319 14.82 14.04 3.76
CA TYR A 319 15.80 12.99 3.49
C TYR A 319 15.34 12.14 2.31
N SER A 320 16.23 11.88 1.37
CA SER A 320 16.07 10.85 0.34
C SER A 320 16.93 9.66 0.74
N LEU A 321 16.30 8.56 1.14
CA LEU A 321 16.98 7.33 1.51
C LEU A 321 17.35 6.57 0.25
N ILE A 322 18.62 6.24 0.14
CA ILE A 322 19.18 5.59 -1.04
C ILE A 322 19.81 4.24 -0.69
N LYS A 323 19.72 3.30 -1.62
CA LYS A 323 20.59 2.14 -1.69
C LYS A 323 21.59 2.40 -2.82
N VAL A 324 22.86 2.36 -2.50
CA VAL A 324 23.94 2.55 -3.50
C VAL A 324 24.07 1.28 -4.33
N CYS A 325 23.81 1.36 -5.63
CA CYS A 325 23.83 0.22 -6.54
C CYS A 325 25.21 -0.02 -7.16
N SER A 326 25.98 1.04 -7.37
CA SER A 326 27.36 1.00 -7.86
C SER A 326 28.13 2.25 -7.49
N GLY A 327 29.45 2.16 -7.48
CA GLY A 327 30.34 3.25 -7.18
C GLY A 327 30.34 3.69 -5.73
N VAL A 328 30.81 4.90 -5.47
CA VAL A 328 30.89 5.51 -4.12
C VAL A 328 30.30 6.91 -4.20
N PHE A 329 29.31 7.19 -3.38
CA PHE A 329 28.72 8.52 -3.20
C PHE A 329 29.46 9.28 -2.12
N LYS A 330 29.80 10.52 -2.37
CA LYS A 330 30.54 11.39 -1.43
C LYS A 330 29.81 12.73 -1.23
N SER A 331 30.10 13.36 -0.11
CA SER A 331 29.73 14.78 0.06
C SER A 331 30.38 15.61 -1.05
N ASP A 332 29.67 16.63 -1.49
CA ASP A 332 30.02 17.51 -2.62
C ASP A 332 29.89 16.90 -4.04
N ASP A 333 29.52 15.62 -4.16
CA ASP A 333 29.19 15.04 -5.48
C ASP A 333 28.02 15.77 -6.13
N VAL A 334 28.08 15.90 -7.46
CA VAL A 334 26.95 16.31 -8.29
C VAL A 334 26.31 15.07 -8.87
N ILE A 335 25.04 14.87 -8.58
CA ILE A 335 24.24 13.75 -9.04
C ILE A 335 23.18 14.21 -10.02
N TYR A 336 22.83 13.35 -10.95
CA TYR A 336 21.81 13.59 -11.95
C TYR A 336 20.59 12.68 -11.71
N ASN A 337 19.42 13.30 -11.65
CA ASN A 337 18.13 12.63 -11.57
C ASN A 337 17.47 12.65 -12.96
N LYS A 338 17.48 11.54 -13.67
CA LYS A 338 16.94 11.42 -15.03
C LYS A 338 15.42 11.64 -15.08
N ASP A 339 14.68 11.16 -14.08
CA ASP A 339 13.20 11.28 -14.04
C ASP A 339 12.75 12.75 -13.95
N LYS A 340 13.60 13.64 -13.46
CA LYS A 340 13.34 15.06 -13.30
C LYS A 340 14.18 15.96 -14.18
N ASP A 341 15.12 15.36 -14.93
CA ASP A 341 16.09 16.06 -15.78
C ASP A 341 16.84 17.19 -15.05
N VAL A 342 17.37 16.88 -13.86
CA VAL A 342 18.01 17.87 -12.99
C VAL A 342 19.28 17.32 -12.35
N GLU A 343 20.30 18.19 -12.24
CA GLU A 343 21.48 17.94 -11.41
C GLU A 343 21.31 18.60 -10.04
N GLU A 344 21.63 17.85 -8.99
CA GLU A 344 21.62 18.34 -7.62
C GLU A 344 22.95 18.02 -6.95
N LYS A 345 23.41 18.92 -6.09
CA LYS A 345 24.64 18.72 -5.31
C LYS A 345 24.32 18.03 -3.99
N ILE A 346 25.08 17.00 -3.64
CA ILE A 346 25.03 16.36 -2.32
C ILE A 346 25.76 17.27 -1.33
N ASN A 347 25.02 17.94 -0.47
CA ASN A 347 25.63 18.76 0.58
C ASN A 347 26.16 17.90 1.73
N LYS A 348 25.35 16.93 2.18
CA LYS A 348 25.68 16.03 3.31
C LYS A 348 25.07 14.67 3.09
N LEU A 349 25.83 13.66 3.47
CA LEU A 349 25.41 12.25 3.53
C LEU A 349 25.20 11.84 4.98
N TYR A 350 24.23 10.98 5.20
CA TYR A 350 23.90 10.46 6.51
C TYR A 350 23.65 8.96 6.48
N VAL A 351 23.91 8.33 7.60
CA VAL A 351 23.35 7.03 7.96
C VAL A 351 22.31 7.29 9.04
N LEU A 352 21.07 6.86 8.81
CA LEU A 352 19.99 7.02 9.76
C LEU A 352 20.02 5.87 10.76
N GLN A 353 19.93 6.19 12.05
CA GLN A 353 19.82 5.25 13.16
C GLN A 353 18.56 5.60 13.95
N GLY A 354 17.42 5.12 13.47
CA GLY A 354 16.12 5.60 13.92
C GLY A 354 16.00 7.12 13.73
N SER A 355 15.74 7.86 14.79
CA SER A 355 15.64 9.33 14.76
C SER A 355 16.99 10.06 14.63
N LYS A 356 18.11 9.38 14.82
CA LYS A 356 19.43 9.99 14.77
C LYS A 356 20.00 9.95 13.36
N ALA A 357 20.42 11.10 12.83
CA ALA A 357 21.14 11.21 11.57
C ALA A 357 22.66 11.34 11.85
N ILE A 358 23.44 10.34 11.48
CA ILE A 358 24.89 10.31 11.66
C ILE A 358 25.52 10.73 10.34
N GLU A 359 26.23 11.87 10.33
CA GLU A 359 26.91 12.38 9.14
C GLU A 359 28.08 11.45 8.78
N VAL A 360 28.19 11.12 7.49
CA VAL A 360 29.25 10.29 6.92
C VAL A 360 29.87 10.98 5.70
N SER A 361 31.14 10.70 5.43
CA SER A 361 31.85 11.30 4.29
C SER A 361 31.50 10.64 2.97
N GLU A 362 31.20 9.34 2.99
CA GLU A 362 30.93 8.55 1.81
C GLU A 362 30.05 7.34 2.11
N LEU A 363 29.37 6.84 1.05
CA LEU A 363 28.57 5.61 1.05
C LEU A 363 29.02 4.73 -0.11
N HIS A 364 29.37 3.49 0.17
CA HIS A 364 29.81 2.50 -0.80
C HIS A 364 28.67 1.71 -1.41
N ALA A 365 28.92 1.14 -2.59
CA ALA A 365 28.00 0.21 -3.24
C ALA A 365 27.55 -0.91 -2.29
N GLY A 366 26.25 -1.16 -2.28
CA GLY A 366 25.59 -2.11 -1.37
C GLY A 366 25.07 -1.49 -0.08
N ASP A 367 25.56 -0.30 0.33
CA ASP A 367 25.15 0.34 1.58
C ASP A 367 23.86 1.16 1.44
N ILE A 368 23.23 1.39 2.57
CA ILE A 368 22.04 2.22 2.73
C ILE A 368 22.43 3.51 3.46
N GLY A 369 21.99 4.64 2.91
CA GLY A 369 22.19 5.94 3.54
C GLY A 369 21.12 6.94 3.13
N ALA A 370 21.29 8.19 3.53
CA ALA A 370 20.36 9.27 3.25
C ALA A 370 21.07 10.51 2.73
N ILE A 371 20.48 11.16 1.75
CA ILE A 371 20.91 12.47 1.25
C ILE A 371 19.92 13.51 1.72
N ALA A 372 20.39 14.53 2.40
CA ALA A 372 19.55 15.61 2.86
C ALA A 372 19.31 16.68 1.80
N LYS A 373 18.10 17.25 1.81
CA LYS A 373 17.74 18.46 1.06
C LYS A 373 17.74 18.34 -0.47
N LEU A 374 17.69 17.13 -1.03
CA LEU A 374 17.42 16.99 -2.47
C LEU A 374 15.98 17.46 -2.75
N THR A 375 15.83 18.40 -3.66
CA THR A 375 14.52 19.01 -3.96
C THR A 375 13.73 18.19 -4.97
N ALA A 376 14.39 17.67 -5.99
CA ALA A 376 13.77 16.94 -7.09
C ALA A 376 13.60 15.45 -6.85
N ALA A 377 14.52 14.81 -6.10
CA ALA A 377 14.49 13.37 -5.87
C ALA A 377 13.20 12.91 -5.16
N ARG A 378 12.67 11.77 -5.58
CA ARG A 378 11.46 11.11 -5.04
C ARG A 378 11.71 9.62 -4.92
N THR A 379 10.93 8.94 -4.10
CA THR A 379 10.90 7.47 -4.03
C THR A 379 10.69 6.90 -5.43
N GLY A 380 11.48 5.88 -5.79
CA GLY A 380 11.48 5.25 -7.12
C GLY A 380 12.41 5.90 -8.15
N ASN A 381 13.07 7.03 -7.84
CA ASN A 381 14.01 7.64 -8.77
C ASN A 381 15.39 6.96 -8.73
N THR A 382 16.06 6.96 -9.86
CA THR A 382 17.48 6.62 -9.97
C THR A 382 18.33 7.88 -9.94
N LEU A 383 19.36 7.86 -9.10
CA LEU A 383 20.38 8.90 -9.04
C LEU A 383 21.67 8.35 -9.63
N SER A 384 22.26 9.08 -10.59
CA SER A 384 23.48 8.69 -11.28
C SER A 384 24.35 9.93 -11.56
N THR A 385 25.19 9.90 -12.57
CA THR A 385 25.94 11.08 -13.04
C THR A 385 25.49 11.44 -14.44
N LYS A 386 25.62 12.71 -14.83
CA LYS A 386 25.32 13.14 -16.20
C LYS A 386 26.23 12.50 -17.24
N ALA A 387 27.42 12.06 -16.84
CA ALA A 387 28.34 11.30 -17.68
C ALA A 387 27.79 9.88 -17.97
N ASN A 388 27.19 9.22 -16.99
CA ASN A 388 26.60 7.90 -17.09
C ASN A 388 25.17 7.97 -16.53
N ILE A 389 24.20 8.15 -17.42
CA ILE A 389 22.79 8.22 -17.04
C ILE A 389 22.24 6.82 -16.92
N ILE A 390 22.13 6.32 -15.68
CA ILE A 390 21.62 5.00 -15.37
C ILE A 390 20.16 5.09 -14.95
N GLU A 391 19.36 4.13 -15.38
CA GLU A 391 17.95 3.95 -14.96
C GLU A 391 17.74 2.52 -14.49
N TYR A 392 17.18 2.36 -13.29
CA TYR A 392 16.73 1.06 -12.76
C TYR A 392 15.24 0.88 -12.97
N GLY A 393 14.80 -0.37 -13.09
CA GLY A 393 13.38 -0.70 -13.07
C GLY A 393 12.71 -0.18 -11.80
N LYS A 394 11.53 0.42 -11.95
CA LYS A 394 10.77 0.94 -10.80
C LYS A 394 10.21 -0.22 -10.00
N PHE A 395 10.39 -0.15 -8.69
CA PHE A 395 9.73 -1.08 -7.77
C PHE A 395 8.23 -0.75 -7.71
N GLU A 396 7.39 -1.77 -7.84
CA GLU A 396 5.94 -1.60 -7.80
C GLU A 396 5.47 -1.42 -6.35
N ILE A 397 4.90 -0.27 -6.04
CA ILE A 397 4.24 0.01 -4.78
C ILE A 397 2.74 -0.20 -4.95
N SER A 398 2.09 -0.76 -3.95
CA SER A 398 0.65 -1.01 -3.91
C SER A 398 -0.15 0.28 -4.16
N LYS A 399 -1.16 0.19 -5.03
CA LYS A 399 -2.01 1.34 -5.36
C LYS A 399 -3.08 1.54 -4.29
N PRO A 400 -3.40 2.80 -3.94
CA PRO A 400 -4.48 3.09 -2.99
C PRO A 400 -5.85 2.76 -3.58
N TYR A 401 -6.72 2.14 -2.79
CA TYR A 401 -8.07 1.76 -3.17
C TYR A 401 -9.15 2.17 -2.16
N THR A 402 -8.78 2.46 -0.92
CA THR A 402 -9.71 2.97 0.09
C THR A 402 -9.81 4.48 -0.02
N ALA A 403 -11.02 5.03 -0.18
CA ALA A 403 -11.25 6.45 -0.31
C ALA A 403 -12.07 7.00 0.85
N MET A 404 -11.67 8.15 1.39
CA MET A 404 -12.49 8.97 2.26
C MET A 404 -12.62 10.39 1.72
N ARG A 405 -13.80 10.95 1.85
CA ARG A 405 -14.02 12.36 1.59
C ARG A 405 -13.44 13.18 2.74
N TYR A 406 -12.70 14.23 2.42
CA TYR A 406 -12.25 15.17 3.43
C TYR A 406 -12.83 16.57 3.21
N LYS A 407 -13.03 17.29 4.30
CA LYS A 407 -13.40 18.71 4.32
C LYS A 407 -12.37 19.47 5.13
N VAL A 408 -12.13 20.71 4.76
CA VAL A 408 -11.33 21.67 5.55
C VAL A 408 -12.31 22.58 6.26
N PRO A 409 -12.51 22.45 7.60
CA PRO A 409 -13.48 23.25 8.34
C PRO A 409 -13.18 24.74 8.30
N ASN A 410 -11.92 25.11 8.43
CA ASN A 410 -11.46 26.49 8.37
C ASN A 410 -10.98 26.84 6.96
N LYS A 411 -11.73 27.73 6.27
CA LYS A 411 -11.40 28.17 4.91
C LYS A 411 -9.99 28.76 4.76
N ASN A 412 -9.45 29.37 5.81
CA ASN A 412 -8.12 29.95 5.80
C ASN A 412 -7.01 28.89 5.76
N ASP A 413 -7.31 27.65 6.07
CA ASP A 413 -6.36 26.55 6.08
C ASP A 413 -6.33 25.74 4.77
N ILE A 414 -7.15 26.07 3.78
CA ILE A 414 -7.26 25.31 2.51
C ILE A 414 -5.91 25.14 1.83
N ASP A 415 -5.17 26.22 1.62
CA ASP A 415 -3.86 26.18 0.97
C ASP A 415 -2.83 25.42 1.80
N LYS A 416 -2.88 25.58 3.12
CA LYS A 416 -2.01 24.90 4.07
C LYS A 416 -2.25 23.40 4.07
N VAL A 417 -3.50 22.97 4.07
CA VAL A 417 -3.90 21.57 3.93
C VAL A 417 -3.44 21.00 2.59
N ALA A 418 -3.63 21.72 1.49
CA ALA A 418 -3.21 21.28 0.16
C ALA A 418 -1.69 21.07 0.10
N GLN A 419 -0.88 22.01 0.62
CA GLN A 419 0.57 21.89 0.68
C GLN A 419 1.02 20.74 1.60
N ALA A 420 0.37 20.56 2.74
CA ALA A 420 0.69 19.47 3.66
C ALA A 420 0.36 18.10 3.05
N LEU A 421 -0.81 17.93 2.44
CA LEU A 421 -1.19 16.72 1.72
C LEU A 421 -0.25 16.41 0.56
N GLN A 422 0.18 17.43 -0.18
CA GLN A 422 1.18 17.26 -1.24
C GLN A 422 2.52 16.72 -0.70
N LYS A 423 2.98 17.20 0.46
CA LYS A 423 4.19 16.66 1.09
C LYS A 423 3.99 15.21 1.52
N LEU A 424 2.86 14.89 2.14
CA LEU A 424 2.53 13.53 2.58
C LEU A 424 2.40 12.54 1.43
N THR A 425 1.81 12.95 0.29
CA THR A 425 1.75 12.11 -0.92
C THR A 425 3.10 11.94 -1.62
N HIS A 426 4.08 12.81 -1.37
CA HIS A 426 5.46 12.62 -1.83
C HIS A 426 6.24 11.68 -0.91
N GLU A 427 5.87 11.59 0.36
CA GLU A 427 6.46 10.69 1.35
C GLU A 427 5.90 9.27 1.19
N ASP A 428 4.60 9.13 1.05
CA ASP A 428 3.89 7.86 0.92
C ASP A 428 3.19 7.76 -0.44
N GLN A 429 3.69 6.88 -1.33
CA GLN A 429 3.15 6.65 -2.66
C GLN A 429 1.80 5.92 -2.68
N THR A 430 1.41 5.34 -1.55
CA THR A 430 0.09 4.72 -1.38
C THR A 430 -1.00 5.73 -1.02
N LEU A 431 -0.67 7.02 -0.98
CA LEU A 431 -1.63 8.11 -0.79
C LEU A 431 -1.90 8.83 -2.12
N LYS A 432 -3.17 9.19 -2.33
CA LYS A 432 -3.57 9.99 -3.50
C LYS A 432 -4.67 10.97 -3.11
N VAL A 433 -4.55 12.20 -3.57
CA VAL A 433 -5.58 13.24 -3.43
C VAL A 433 -6.27 13.44 -4.77
N VAL A 434 -7.60 13.40 -4.78
CA VAL A 434 -8.41 13.61 -5.97
C VAL A 434 -9.46 14.67 -5.68
N ASN A 435 -9.54 15.68 -6.54
CA ASN A 435 -10.63 16.65 -6.51
C ASN A 435 -11.72 16.20 -7.48
N ASP A 436 -12.77 15.62 -6.94
CA ASP A 436 -13.95 15.18 -7.69
C ASP A 436 -14.87 16.40 -7.91
N THR A 437 -14.66 17.07 -9.03
CA THR A 437 -15.39 18.27 -9.42
C THR A 437 -16.86 17.98 -9.67
N GLU A 438 -17.18 16.80 -10.15
CA GLU A 438 -18.53 16.38 -10.49
C GLU A 438 -19.42 16.28 -9.23
N ASN A 439 -18.93 15.59 -8.19
CA ASN A 439 -19.67 15.46 -6.93
C ASN A 439 -19.33 16.56 -5.91
N ARG A 440 -18.52 17.53 -6.33
CA ARG A 440 -18.03 18.62 -5.48
C ARG A 440 -17.52 18.11 -4.15
N GLN A 441 -16.52 17.25 -4.21
CA GLN A 441 -15.85 16.67 -3.05
C GLN A 441 -14.37 16.50 -3.28
N SER A 442 -13.59 16.58 -2.22
CA SER A 442 -12.19 16.22 -2.22
C SER A 442 -12.04 14.85 -1.56
N LEU A 443 -11.33 13.95 -2.21
CA LEU A 443 -11.12 12.57 -1.79
C LEU A 443 -9.65 12.35 -1.44
N LEU A 444 -9.43 11.67 -0.33
CA LEU A 444 -8.14 11.14 0.09
C LEU A 444 -8.19 9.62 -0.03
N TYR A 445 -7.32 9.07 -0.87
CA TYR A 445 -7.15 7.64 -1.07
C TYR A 445 -5.95 7.13 -0.30
N GLY A 446 -6.07 5.91 0.22
CA GLY A 446 -5.02 5.14 0.88
C GLY A 446 -5.29 3.64 0.78
N ILE A 447 -4.51 2.84 1.48
CA ILE A 447 -4.67 1.38 1.56
C ILE A 447 -5.79 0.99 2.53
N GLY A 448 -5.93 1.72 3.63
CA GLY A 448 -6.95 1.43 4.64
C GLY A 448 -7.37 2.66 5.44
N GLU A 449 -8.45 2.51 6.21
CA GLU A 449 -9.01 3.60 7.01
C GLU A 449 -8.03 4.09 8.09
N GLN A 450 -7.29 3.16 8.73
CA GLN A 450 -6.33 3.51 9.77
C GLN A 450 -5.20 4.40 9.25
N GLN A 451 -4.70 4.16 8.02
CA GLN A 451 -3.73 5.04 7.38
C GLN A 451 -4.29 6.45 7.21
N LEU A 452 -5.53 6.58 6.72
CA LEU A 452 -6.16 7.88 6.49
C LEU A 452 -6.43 8.66 7.78
N GLU A 453 -6.80 7.97 8.87
CA GLU A 453 -6.93 8.56 10.21
C GLU A 453 -5.58 9.08 10.74
N ILE A 454 -4.49 8.37 10.46
CA ILE A 454 -3.14 8.82 10.82
C ILE A 454 -2.76 10.08 10.04
N ILE A 455 -3.09 10.15 8.75
CA ILE A 455 -2.88 11.37 7.96
C ILE A 455 -3.65 12.55 8.56
N GLN A 456 -4.91 12.35 8.96
CA GLN A 456 -5.68 13.39 9.67
C GLN A 456 -4.99 13.85 10.95
N SER A 457 -4.48 12.90 11.75
CA SER A 457 -3.76 13.20 13.00
C SER A 457 -2.43 13.92 12.72
N ARG A 458 -1.67 13.52 11.71
CA ARG A 458 -0.43 14.19 11.30
C ARG A 458 -0.66 15.62 10.84
N LEU A 459 -1.73 15.87 10.06
CA LEU A 459 -2.12 17.22 9.64
C LEU A 459 -2.34 18.13 10.84
N LEU A 460 -3.03 17.63 11.87
CA LEU A 460 -3.27 18.38 13.11
C LEU A 460 -1.97 18.60 13.91
N ASN A 461 -1.22 17.54 14.15
CA ASN A 461 -0.10 17.55 15.09
C ASN A 461 1.18 18.17 14.51
N GLU A 462 1.49 17.87 13.24
CA GLU A 462 2.72 18.30 12.57
C GLU A 462 2.52 19.59 11.79
N TYR A 463 1.43 19.69 11.03
CA TYR A 463 1.16 20.82 10.12
C TYR A 463 0.22 21.87 10.69
N LYS A 464 -0.36 21.65 11.89
CA LYS A 464 -1.27 22.60 12.55
C LYS A 464 -2.45 23.03 11.67
N CYS A 465 -3.03 22.09 10.94
CA CYS A 465 -4.23 22.26 10.14
C CYS A 465 -5.14 21.03 10.29
N THR A 466 -6.44 21.20 10.08
CA THR A 466 -7.42 20.15 10.39
C THR A 466 -8.24 19.80 9.15
N ILE A 467 -8.51 18.52 8.98
CA ILE A 467 -9.50 17.99 8.05
C ILE A 467 -10.51 17.14 8.80
N GLU A 468 -11.73 17.04 8.27
CA GLU A 468 -12.77 16.11 8.73
C GLU A 468 -12.95 15.02 7.68
N LEU A 469 -12.77 13.76 8.09
CA LEU A 469 -12.96 12.59 7.22
C LEU A 469 -14.42 12.12 7.30
N SER A 470 -14.97 11.73 6.17
CA SER A 470 -16.31 11.17 6.04
C SER A 470 -16.40 10.23 4.84
N LYS A 471 -17.48 9.45 4.76
CA LYS A 471 -17.71 8.58 3.60
C LYS A 471 -17.81 9.38 2.31
N PRO A 472 -17.28 8.91 1.18
CA PRO A 472 -17.46 9.54 -0.12
C PRO A 472 -18.95 9.70 -0.47
N LYS A 473 -19.28 10.76 -1.19
CA LYS A 473 -20.61 10.86 -1.80
C LYS A 473 -20.68 9.90 -2.97
N VAL A 474 -21.80 9.21 -3.08
CA VAL A 474 -22.08 8.35 -4.23
C VAL A 474 -22.48 9.18 -5.42
N ALA A 475 -21.90 8.90 -6.57
CA ALA A 475 -22.14 9.60 -7.83
C ALA A 475 -23.41 9.10 -8.53
N PHE A 476 -24.59 9.37 -7.98
CA PHE A 476 -25.85 9.04 -8.64
C PHE A 476 -26.04 9.85 -9.92
N ARG A 477 -26.88 9.31 -10.83
CA ARG A 477 -27.37 9.97 -12.04
C ARG A 477 -28.89 9.90 -12.11
N GLU A 478 -29.48 10.79 -12.90
CA GLU A 478 -30.90 10.75 -13.20
C GLU A 478 -31.12 10.40 -14.66
N THR A 479 -32.16 9.64 -14.95
CA THR A 479 -32.62 9.38 -16.32
C THR A 479 -34.13 9.16 -16.34
N ILE A 480 -34.71 8.94 -17.52
CA ILE A 480 -36.14 8.75 -17.72
C ILE A 480 -36.46 7.39 -18.34
N LYS A 481 -37.62 6.82 -18.04
CA LYS A 481 -38.08 5.53 -18.58
C LYS A 481 -39.13 5.62 -19.66
N LYS A 482 -39.94 6.68 -19.65
CA LYS A 482 -41.06 6.85 -20.51
C LYS A 482 -40.85 8.01 -21.46
N LYS A 483 -41.67 8.09 -22.48
CA LYS A 483 -41.74 9.28 -23.32
C LYS A 483 -42.67 10.31 -22.68
N SER A 484 -42.34 11.57 -22.85
CA SER A 484 -43.25 12.71 -22.52
C SER A 484 -43.30 13.68 -23.68
N ASP A 485 -44.38 14.40 -23.76
CA ASP A 485 -44.63 15.45 -24.75
C ASP A 485 -45.17 16.64 -24.03
N VAL A 486 -44.41 17.73 -24.03
CA VAL A 486 -44.73 18.91 -23.21
C VAL A 486 -44.62 20.18 -24.02
N GLU A 487 -45.48 21.10 -23.65
CA GLU A 487 -45.52 22.48 -24.14
C GLU A 487 -45.23 23.43 -22.98
N TYR A 488 -44.34 24.39 -23.22
CA TYR A 488 -44.10 25.48 -22.26
C TYR A 488 -43.98 26.84 -22.94
N LYS A 489 -44.77 27.83 -22.43
CA LYS A 489 -44.74 29.21 -22.86
C LYS A 489 -44.14 30.09 -21.75
N TYR A 490 -42.91 30.56 -21.97
CA TYR A 490 -42.29 31.53 -21.12
C TYR A 490 -42.73 32.92 -21.54
N LYS A 491 -43.55 33.57 -20.69
CA LYS A 491 -44.04 34.94 -20.92
C LYS A 491 -43.83 35.77 -19.67
N LYS A 492 -43.00 36.81 -19.80
CA LYS A 492 -42.77 37.75 -18.71
C LYS A 492 -42.89 39.17 -19.25
N GLN A 493 -43.72 40.00 -18.60
CA GLN A 493 -43.94 41.37 -18.98
C GLN A 493 -43.65 42.27 -17.75
N SER A 494 -42.53 43.01 -17.80
CA SER A 494 -42.09 43.88 -16.71
C SER A 494 -41.69 45.23 -17.33
N GLY A 495 -42.69 46.04 -17.76
CA GLY A 495 -42.52 47.43 -18.27
C GLY A 495 -41.61 47.51 -19.52
N GLY A 496 -42.15 47.96 -20.66
CA GLY A 496 -41.41 48.10 -21.92
C GLY A 496 -41.47 46.85 -22.82
N HIS A 497 -40.34 46.32 -23.27
CA HIS A 497 -40.29 45.07 -24.07
C HIS A 497 -40.58 43.85 -23.20
N GLY A 498 -41.50 43.01 -23.65
CA GLY A 498 -41.81 41.71 -23.05
C GLY A 498 -40.74 40.66 -23.34
N GLN A 499 -40.83 39.50 -22.67
CA GLN A 499 -40.04 38.30 -23.00
C GLN A 499 -41.02 37.21 -23.42
N TYR A 500 -40.78 36.60 -24.57
CA TYR A 500 -41.61 35.52 -25.11
C TYR A 500 -40.75 34.39 -25.68
N GLY A 501 -40.92 33.17 -25.18
CA GLY A 501 -40.35 31.95 -25.72
C GLY A 501 -41.35 30.80 -25.58
N HIS A 502 -41.61 30.08 -26.67
CA HIS A 502 -42.58 28.99 -26.64
C HIS A 502 -41.97 27.79 -27.36
N VAL A 503 -41.88 26.67 -26.65
CA VAL A 503 -41.33 25.40 -27.15
C VAL A 503 -42.31 24.26 -26.91
N LYS A 504 -42.44 23.36 -27.89
CA LYS A 504 -43.04 22.03 -27.71
C LYS A 504 -41.96 20.99 -27.92
N MET A 505 -41.74 20.16 -26.91
CA MET A 505 -40.62 19.23 -26.87
C MET A 505 -41.07 17.85 -26.43
N ARG A 506 -40.48 16.87 -27.04
CA ARG A 506 -40.57 15.46 -26.63
C ARG A 506 -39.29 15.05 -25.95
N PHE A 507 -39.43 14.26 -24.88
CA PHE A 507 -38.33 13.68 -24.14
C PHE A 507 -38.49 12.16 -24.12
N GLU A 508 -37.42 11.45 -24.41
CA GLU A 508 -37.38 9.98 -24.37
C GLU A 508 -35.97 9.49 -23.99
N ALA A 509 -35.86 8.22 -23.59
CA ALA A 509 -34.53 7.65 -23.30
C ALA A 509 -33.71 7.56 -24.58
N SER A 510 -32.45 8.01 -24.57
CA SER A 510 -31.56 7.91 -25.74
C SER A 510 -30.98 6.50 -25.94
N GLY A 511 -30.93 5.69 -24.88
CA GLY A 511 -30.27 4.40 -24.86
C GLY A 511 -28.76 4.47 -24.60
N ASP A 512 -28.17 5.66 -24.56
CA ASP A 512 -26.75 5.88 -24.30
C ASP A 512 -26.57 6.66 -22.99
N LEU A 513 -26.14 5.98 -21.94
CA LEU A 513 -25.91 6.57 -20.61
C LEU A 513 -24.55 7.29 -20.49
N GLU A 514 -23.68 7.21 -21.48
CA GLU A 514 -22.42 7.94 -21.51
C GLU A 514 -22.61 9.41 -21.90
N GLN A 515 -23.69 9.69 -22.64
CA GLN A 515 -24.04 11.05 -23.05
C GLN A 515 -25.13 11.63 -22.14
N PRO A 516 -24.98 12.89 -21.69
CA PRO A 516 -26.00 13.55 -20.90
C PRO A 516 -27.32 13.68 -21.64
N TYR A 517 -27.27 14.14 -22.89
CA TYR A 517 -28.43 14.30 -23.75
C TYR A 517 -28.08 14.20 -25.23
N VAL A 518 -29.09 13.94 -26.04
CA VAL A 518 -29.08 14.09 -27.50
C VAL A 518 -30.15 15.11 -27.87
N PHE A 519 -29.78 16.15 -28.62
CA PHE A 519 -30.72 17.17 -29.09
C PHE A 519 -31.05 17.01 -30.56
N GLU A 520 -32.31 16.87 -30.87
CA GLU A 520 -32.80 16.83 -32.25
C GLU A 520 -33.85 17.91 -32.48
N GLN A 521 -34.01 18.35 -33.72
CA GLN A 521 -34.98 19.35 -34.10
C GLN A 521 -35.80 18.85 -35.30
N GLU A 522 -37.13 18.92 -35.19
CA GLU A 522 -38.10 18.49 -36.20
C GLU A 522 -39.08 19.65 -36.55
N VAL A 523 -38.69 20.90 -36.29
CA VAL A 523 -39.55 22.06 -36.47
C VAL A 523 -39.87 22.28 -37.94
N VAL A 524 -41.18 22.34 -38.30
CA VAL A 524 -41.70 22.58 -39.65
C VAL A 524 -42.28 24.00 -39.74
N GLY A 525 -42.18 24.60 -40.92
CA GLY A 525 -42.82 25.90 -41.24
C GLY A 525 -42.25 27.12 -40.52
N GLY A 526 -41.07 26.96 -39.82
CA GLY A 526 -40.43 28.10 -39.13
C GLY A 526 -41.15 28.54 -37.85
N ALA A 527 -41.93 27.64 -37.24
CA ALA A 527 -42.65 27.90 -35.99
C ALA A 527 -41.73 28.40 -34.87
N VAL A 528 -40.53 27.88 -34.81
CA VAL A 528 -39.40 28.42 -34.04
C VAL A 528 -38.29 28.78 -35.03
N PRO A 529 -37.88 30.03 -35.13
CA PRO A 529 -36.76 30.45 -35.98
C PRO A 529 -35.44 29.76 -35.63
N LYS A 530 -34.66 29.33 -36.63
CA LYS A 530 -33.43 28.58 -36.50
C LYS A 530 -32.37 29.22 -35.62
N ASN A 531 -32.35 30.53 -35.58
CA ASN A 531 -31.42 31.30 -34.71
C ASN A 531 -31.66 31.10 -33.22
N PHE A 532 -32.83 30.59 -32.80
CA PHE A 532 -33.12 30.26 -31.41
C PHE A 532 -32.79 28.81 -31.02
N PHE A 533 -32.48 27.92 -31.96
CA PHE A 533 -32.12 26.52 -31.66
C PHE A 533 -30.87 26.40 -30.74
N PRO A 534 -29.80 27.20 -30.92
CA PRO A 534 -28.69 27.21 -29.98
C PRO A 534 -29.10 27.61 -28.56
N ALA A 535 -30.07 28.50 -28.42
CA ALA A 535 -30.59 28.93 -27.10
C ALA A 535 -31.39 27.80 -26.42
N VAL A 536 -32.19 27.05 -27.19
CA VAL A 536 -32.87 25.83 -26.71
C VAL A 536 -31.88 24.82 -26.23
N GLU A 537 -30.84 24.52 -27.02
CA GLU A 537 -29.80 23.59 -26.63
C GLU A 537 -29.03 24.03 -25.39
N LYS A 538 -28.68 25.30 -25.26
CA LYS A 538 -28.09 25.87 -24.02
C LYS A 538 -28.99 25.64 -22.81
N GLY A 539 -30.32 25.77 -22.97
CA GLY A 539 -31.27 25.46 -21.92
C GLY A 539 -31.24 24.01 -21.47
N LEU A 540 -31.07 23.07 -22.42
CA LEU A 540 -30.86 21.65 -22.12
C LEU A 540 -29.54 21.41 -21.42
N GLN A 541 -28.44 21.99 -21.92
CA GLN A 541 -27.12 21.88 -21.31
C GLN A 541 -27.09 22.25 -19.82
N GLU A 542 -27.78 23.33 -19.47
CA GLU A 542 -27.88 23.74 -18.07
C GLU A 542 -28.79 22.81 -17.27
N SER A 543 -29.90 22.37 -17.87
CA SER A 543 -30.88 21.51 -17.19
C SER A 543 -30.32 20.14 -16.84
N VAL A 544 -29.48 19.55 -17.68
CA VAL A 544 -28.90 18.22 -17.45
C VAL A 544 -27.82 18.20 -16.36
N LEU A 545 -27.28 19.37 -15.97
CA LEU A 545 -26.28 19.44 -14.89
C LEU A 545 -26.90 19.16 -13.53
N LYS A 546 -28.20 19.46 -13.37
CA LYS A 546 -28.94 19.28 -12.11
C LYS A 546 -30.35 18.80 -12.44
N GLY A 547 -30.56 17.48 -12.36
CA GLY A 547 -31.86 16.89 -12.66
C GLY A 547 -32.98 17.31 -11.72
N PRO A 548 -34.23 17.28 -12.20
CA PRO A 548 -35.38 17.71 -11.40
C PRO A 548 -35.80 16.75 -10.30
N LEU A 549 -35.35 15.48 -10.31
CA LEU A 549 -35.75 14.44 -9.35
C LEU A 549 -35.01 14.61 -7.99
N ALA A 550 -33.69 14.68 -8.02
CA ALA A 550 -32.86 14.77 -6.82
C ALA A 550 -31.63 15.67 -7.00
N ALA A 551 -31.63 16.55 -8.01
CA ALA A 551 -30.52 17.43 -8.37
C ALA A 551 -29.18 16.71 -8.63
N TYR A 552 -29.23 15.49 -9.19
CA TYR A 552 -28.09 14.79 -9.73
C TYR A 552 -27.95 15.06 -11.24
N PRO A 553 -26.75 14.91 -11.83
CA PRO A 553 -26.60 15.04 -13.28
C PRO A 553 -27.49 14.06 -14.04
N VAL A 554 -28.08 14.53 -15.12
CA VAL A 554 -28.93 13.73 -16.00
C VAL A 554 -28.09 13.06 -17.09
N VAL A 555 -28.41 11.83 -17.42
CA VAL A 555 -27.79 11.06 -18.52
C VAL A 555 -28.86 10.34 -19.35
N GLY A 556 -28.53 10.07 -20.60
CA GLY A 556 -29.32 9.19 -21.44
C GLY A 556 -30.67 9.76 -21.88
N VAL A 557 -30.80 11.07 -22.06
CA VAL A 557 -32.05 11.73 -22.49
C VAL A 557 -31.94 12.21 -23.92
N LYS A 558 -32.90 11.87 -24.75
CA LYS A 558 -33.12 12.45 -26.09
C LYS A 558 -34.20 13.51 -25.98
N ALA A 559 -33.87 14.75 -26.38
CA ALA A 559 -34.79 15.89 -26.41
C ALA A 559 -35.04 16.34 -27.87
N VAL A 560 -36.27 16.36 -28.28
CA VAL A 560 -36.67 16.74 -29.63
C VAL A 560 -37.53 17.98 -29.60
N LEU A 561 -37.05 19.07 -30.19
CA LEU A 561 -37.86 20.27 -30.43
C LEU A 561 -38.63 20.09 -31.76
N TYR A 562 -39.96 19.99 -31.71
CA TYR A 562 -40.73 19.70 -32.89
C TYR A 562 -41.70 20.84 -33.27
N ASP A 563 -42.09 21.74 -32.35
CA ASP A 563 -42.98 22.89 -32.61
C ASP A 563 -42.76 23.98 -31.58
N GLY A 564 -43.45 25.09 -31.76
CA GLY A 564 -43.42 26.24 -30.83
C GLY A 564 -44.04 27.48 -31.47
N SER A 565 -43.75 28.63 -30.92
CA SER A 565 -44.08 29.92 -31.58
C SER A 565 -43.15 31.00 -31.10
N TYR A 566 -43.02 32.07 -31.85
CA TYR A 566 -42.26 33.24 -31.51
C TYR A 566 -43.08 34.52 -31.65
N HIS A 567 -42.64 35.59 -30.98
CA HIS A 567 -43.20 36.93 -31.11
C HIS A 567 -42.14 37.82 -31.76
N SER A 568 -42.53 38.58 -32.80
CA SER A 568 -41.58 39.33 -33.62
C SER A 568 -40.77 40.39 -32.84
N VAL A 569 -41.26 40.86 -31.69
CA VAL A 569 -40.63 41.90 -30.86
C VAL A 569 -40.13 41.37 -29.53
N ASP A 570 -40.88 40.46 -28.87
CA ASP A 570 -40.60 40.05 -27.50
C ASP A 570 -39.80 38.70 -27.41
N SER A 571 -39.54 38.03 -28.52
CA SER A 571 -38.76 36.81 -28.52
C SER A 571 -37.27 37.12 -28.44
N SER A 572 -36.58 36.39 -27.55
CA SER A 572 -35.14 36.47 -27.35
C SER A 572 -34.54 35.12 -27.06
N GLU A 573 -33.22 35.01 -27.24
CA GLU A 573 -32.45 33.78 -26.86
C GLU A 573 -32.71 33.40 -25.41
N MET A 574 -32.72 34.38 -24.51
CA MET A 574 -32.95 34.14 -23.08
C MET A 574 -34.36 33.59 -22.84
N ALA A 575 -35.38 34.10 -23.52
CA ALA A 575 -36.76 33.63 -23.38
C ALA A 575 -36.93 32.17 -23.85
N PHE A 576 -36.29 31.79 -24.96
CA PHE A 576 -36.28 30.39 -25.44
C PHE A 576 -35.48 29.48 -24.53
N LYS A 577 -34.32 29.93 -24.01
CA LYS A 577 -33.54 29.19 -23.02
C LYS A 577 -34.39 28.90 -21.77
N MET A 578 -35.06 29.91 -21.21
CA MET A 578 -35.93 29.75 -20.03
C MET A 578 -37.15 28.86 -20.33
N ALA A 579 -37.77 29.00 -21.51
CA ALA A 579 -38.84 28.12 -21.92
C ALA A 579 -38.39 26.64 -21.97
N THR A 580 -37.18 26.39 -22.49
CA THR A 580 -36.59 25.05 -22.55
C THR A 580 -36.30 24.47 -21.16
N ILE A 581 -35.70 25.25 -20.26
CA ILE A 581 -35.44 24.83 -18.88
C ILE A 581 -36.75 24.38 -18.19
N GLN A 582 -37.82 25.15 -18.34
CA GLN A 582 -39.08 24.79 -17.72
C GLN A 582 -39.80 23.62 -18.44
N ALA A 583 -39.68 23.54 -19.76
CA ALA A 583 -40.17 22.38 -20.53
C ALA A 583 -39.43 21.11 -20.12
N PHE A 584 -38.12 21.18 -19.96
CA PHE A 584 -37.32 20.06 -19.47
C PHE A 584 -37.74 19.61 -18.08
N LYS A 585 -37.84 20.52 -17.12
CA LYS A 585 -38.28 20.19 -15.75
C LYS A 585 -39.62 19.45 -15.76
N LYS A 586 -40.61 19.99 -16.50
CA LYS A 586 -41.95 19.40 -16.63
C LYS A 586 -41.88 18.03 -17.33
N GLY A 587 -41.29 18.00 -18.52
CA GLY A 587 -41.23 16.79 -19.35
C GLY A 587 -40.45 15.65 -18.72
N PHE A 588 -39.36 15.97 -18.05
CA PHE A 588 -38.53 14.98 -17.33
C PHE A 588 -39.34 14.30 -16.20
N MET A 589 -40.10 15.08 -15.41
CA MET A 589 -40.94 14.53 -14.33
C MET A 589 -42.11 13.68 -14.87
N GLU A 590 -42.72 14.08 -16.00
CA GLU A 590 -43.79 13.31 -16.66
C GLU A 590 -43.28 12.03 -17.34
N ALA A 591 -41.98 12.00 -17.72
CA ALA A 591 -41.36 10.87 -18.38
C ALA A 591 -40.95 9.72 -17.42
N GLY A 592 -41.37 9.78 -16.15
CA GLY A 592 -41.05 8.72 -15.17
C GLY A 592 -39.56 8.68 -14.83
N PRO A 593 -39.07 9.70 -14.13
CA PRO A 593 -37.63 9.78 -13.78
C PRO A 593 -37.21 8.69 -12.81
N ILE A 594 -36.01 8.22 -12.99
CA ILE A 594 -35.36 7.22 -12.11
C ILE A 594 -33.97 7.68 -11.72
N LEU A 595 -33.52 7.17 -10.57
CA LEU A 595 -32.17 7.34 -10.08
C LEU A 595 -31.32 6.14 -10.54
N LEU A 596 -30.11 6.42 -11.03
CA LEU A 596 -29.11 5.43 -11.36
C LEU A 596 -28.03 5.45 -10.30
N GLU A 597 -27.64 4.27 -9.80
CA GLU A 597 -26.50 4.10 -8.89
C GLU A 597 -25.29 3.52 -9.62
N PRO A 598 -24.06 3.92 -9.27
CA PRO A 598 -22.86 3.34 -9.83
C PRO A 598 -22.63 1.95 -9.27
N ILE A 599 -22.42 1.00 -10.19
CA ILE A 599 -22.04 -0.39 -9.88
C ILE A 599 -20.54 -0.53 -10.10
N MET A 600 -19.89 -1.13 -9.12
CA MET A 600 -18.46 -1.39 -9.12
C MET A 600 -18.22 -2.88 -9.44
N SER A 601 -17.25 -3.16 -10.30
CA SER A 601 -16.67 -4.48 -10.48
C SER A 601 -15.69 -4.74 -9.38
N LEU A 602 -15.94 -5.74 -8.55
CA LEU A 602 -15.20 -6.08 -7.36
C LEU A 602 -14.47 -7.41 -7.55
N LYS A 603 -13.19 -7.47 -7.16
CA LYS A 603 -12.40 -8.69 -7.07
C LYS A 603 -11.95 -8.88 -5.64
N VAL A 604 -12.38 -9.98 -5.02
CA VAL A 604 -12.02 -10.31 -3.63
C VAL A 604 -11.16 -11.55 -3.63
N THR A 605 -9.93 -11.43 -3.12
CA THR A 605 -9.00 -12.55 -2.96
C THR A 605 -9.06 -13.05 -1.53
N VAL A 606 -9.40 -14.33 -1.34
CA VAL A 606 -9.52 -14.96 -0.02
C VAL A 606 -9.03 -16.41 -0.03
N PRO A 607 -8.59 -16.96 1.13
CA PRO A 607 -8.40 -18.40 1.27
C PRO A 607 -9.70 -19.17 1.04
N ASP A 608 -9.58 -20.40 0.54
CA ASP A 608 -10.72 -21.26 0.18
C ASP A 608 -11.73 -21.41 1.34
N GLU A 609 -11.25 -21.50 2.56
CA GLU A 609 -12.07 -21.67 3.78
C GLU A 609 -13.04 -20.50 4.05
N TYR A 610 -12.73 -19.29 3.58
CA TYR A 610 -13.58 -18.10 3.78
C TYR A 610 -14.49 -17.77 2.60
N THR A 611 -14.41 -18.51 1.50
CA THR A 611 -15.16 -18.23 0.27
C THR A 611 -16.66 -18.15 0.52
N GLY A 612 -17.23 -19.11 1.27
CA GLY A 612 -18.66 -19.16 1.56
C GLY A 612 -19.15 -17.99 2.40
N GLU A 613 -18.36 -17.59 3.40
CA GLU A 613 -18.70 -16.46 4.28
C GLU A 613 -18.67 -15.13 3.53
N VAL A 614 -17.64 -14.94 2.72
CA VAL A 614 -17.49 -13.73 1.88
C VAL A 614 -18.60 -13.62 0.85
N MET A 615 -18.97 -14.72 0.16
CA MET A 615 -20.11 -14.74 -0.76
C MET A 615 -21.42 -14.39 -0.05
N GLY A 616 -21.62 -14.89 1.17
CA GLY A 616 -22.76 -14.56 2.00
C GLY A 616 -22.84 -13.08 2.36
N ASP A 617 -21.69 -12.45 2.67
CA ASP A 617 -21.60 -11.01 2.95
C ASP A 617 -21.87 -10.16 1.70
N LEU A 618 -21.26 -10.52 0.56
CA LEU A 618 -21.50 -9.82 -0.72
C LEU A 618 -22.99 -9.84 -1.09
N ASN A 619 -23.66 -10.99 -0.95
CA ASN A 619 -25.11 -11.09 -1.21
C ASN A 619 -25.95 -10.20 -0.28
N LYS A 620 -25.60 -10.10 1.01
CA LYS A 620 -26.28 -9.19 1.96
C LYS A 620 -26.14 -7.73 1.55
N ARG A 621 -25.07 -7.37 0.87
CA ARG A 621 -24.75 -6.02 0.37
C ARG A 621 -25.19 -5.80 -1.06
N ARG A 622 -26.19 -6.53 -1.53
CA ARG A 622 -26.71 -6.43 -2.90
C ARG A 622 -25.64 -6.73 -3.97
N GLY A 623 -24.55 -7.40 -3.60
CA GLY A 623 -23.51 -7.84 -4.52
C GLY A 623 -24.00 -9.02 -5.34
N ARG A 624 -23.71 -9.02 -6.64
CA ARG A 624 -23.97 -10.12 -7.56
C ARG A 624 -22.66 -10.83 -7.90
N VAL A 625 -22.47 -12.02 -7.34
CA VAL A 625 -21.30 -12.85 -7.64
C VAL A 625 -21.36 -13.31 -9.09
N LEU A 626 -20.33 -13.05 -9.88
CA LEU A 626 -20.20 -13.38 -11.29
C LEU A 626 -19.42 -14.67 -11.50
N GLY A 627 -18.44 -14.95 -10.67
CA GLY A 627 -17.57 -16.12 -10.77
C GLY A 627 -16.60 -16.27 -9.62
N MET A 628 -15.95 -17.42 -9.57
CA MET A 628 -14.87 -17.75 -8.66
C MET A 628 -13.76 -18.46 -9.43
N ASN A 629 -12.52 -18.00 -9.24
CA ASN A 629 -11.36 -18.51 -9.95
C ASN A 629 -10.27 -18.88 -8.94
N PRO A 630 -9.83 -20.15 -8.87
CA PRO A 630 -8.72 -20.54 -8.04
C PRO A 630 -7.41 -19.94 -8.61
N ILE A 631 -6.59 -19.36 -7.73
CA ILE A 631 -5.30 -18.76 -8.09
C ILE A 631 -4.11 -19.54 -7.55
N GLY A 632 -4.34 -20.74 -7.03
CA GLY A 632 -3.32 -21.56 -6.38
C GLY A 632 -3.13 -21.24 -4.88
N ASN A 633 -2.28 -22.01 -4.23
CA ASN A 633 -1.94 -21.86 -2.80
C ASN A 633 -3.15 -21.81 -1.85
N GLY A 634 -4.25 -22.52 -2.18
CA GLY A 634 -5.47 -22.53 -1.36
C GLY A 634 -6.20 -21.19 -1.33
N LYS A 635 -6.08 -20.37 -2.38
CA LYS A 635 -6.76 -19.08 -2.52
C LYS A 635 -7.64 -19.00 -3.76
N GLN A 636 -8.71 -18.21 -3.65
CA GLN A 636 -9.63 -17.92 -4.74
C GLN A 636 -9.84 -16.41 -4.91
N VAL A 637 -10.12 -16.02 -6.15
CA VAL A 637 -10.64 -14.70 -6.51
C VAL A 637 -12.12 -14.82 -6.76
N ILE A 638 -12.93 -14.10 -5.98
CA ILE A 638 -14.37 -13.94 -6.17
C ILE A 638 -14.56 -12.67 -6.99
N GLU A 639 -15.21 -12.78 -8.14
CA GLU A 639 -15.59 -11.63 -8.94
C GLU A 639 -17.08 -11.32 -8.73
N ALA A 640 -17.40 -10.06 -8.44
CA ALA A 640 -18.76 -9.62 -8.15
C ALA A 640 -19.02 -8.19 -8.63
N ASP A 641 -20.26 -7.90 -8.98
CA ASP A 641 -20.76 -6.55 -9.16
C ASP A 641 -21.43 -6.08 -7.86
N ILE A 642 -21.08 -4.91 -7.37
CA ILE A 642 -21.63 -4.36 -6.13
C ILE A 642 -21.92 -2.87 -6.27
N PRO A 643 -23.04 -2.35 -5.73
CA PRO A 643 -23.30 -0.92 -5.69
C PRO A 643 -22.24 -0.19 -4.86
N MET A 644 -21.73 0.96 -5.36
CA MET A 644 -20.70 1.75 -4.67
C MET A 644 -21.11 2.13 -3.24
N MET A 645 -22.42 2.33 -3.01
CA MET A 645 -22.95 2.66 -1.69
C MET A 645 -22.64 1.58 -0.63
N GLU A 646 -22.58 0.32 -1.04
CA GLU A 646 -22.38 -0.83 -0.17
C GLU A 646 -20.89 -1.13 0.12
N LEU A 647 -19.96 -0.53 -0.65
CA LEU A 647 -18.51 -0.73 -0.48
C LEU A 647 -17.94 0.01 0.74
N SER A 648 -18.68 0.93 1.34
CA SER A 648 -18.17 1.76 2.42
C SER A 648 -17.99 0.96 3.72
N GLY A 649 -16.75 0.78 4.15
CA GLY A 649 -16.36 -0.01 5.33
C GLY A 649 -16.01 -1.48 5.05
N ASP A 650 -16.04 -1.92 3.80
CA ASP A 650 -15.81 -3.32 3.39
C ASP A 650 -14.45 -3.87 3.76
N CYS A 651 -13.41 -3.07 3.62
CA CYS A 651 -12.04 -3.52 3.90
C CYS A 651 -11.90 -4.03 5.34
N ARG A 652 -12.47 -3.31 6.29
CA ARG A 652 -12.43 -3.69 7.72
C ARG A 652 -13.24 -4.95 7.99
N VAL A 653 -14.44 -5.05 7.39
CA VAL A 653 -15.31 -6.23 7.57
C VAL A 653 -14.67 -7.46 6.95
N LEU A 654 -14.19 -7.37 5.70
CA LEU A 654 -13.50 -8.46 5.02
C LEU A 654 -12.28 -8.95 5.81
N ARG A 655 -11.46 -8.02 6.31
CA ARG A 655 -10.30 -8.37 7.14
C ARG A 655 -10.68 -9.02 8.46
N SER A 656 -11.75 -8.56 9.10
CA SER A 656 -12.27 -9.18 10.32
C SER A 656 -12.75 -10.61 10.07
N MET A 657 -13.49 -10.84 8.99
CA MET A 657 -14.00 -12.16 8.60
C MET A 657 -12.89 -13.15 8.27
N THR A 658 -11.85 -12.69 7.58
CA THR A 658 -10.76 -13.53 7.05
C THR A 658 -9.53 -13.56 7.94
N GLY A 659 -9.59 -13.01 9.16
CA GLY A 659 -8.43 -12.87 10.03
C GLY A 659 -7.28 -12.07 9.39
N GLY A 660 -7.61 -11.08 8.55
CA GLY A 660 -6.65 -10.26 7.83
C GLY A 660 -6.11 -10.85 6.51
N ARG A 661 -6.63 -12.02 6.08
CA ARG A 661 -6.17 -12.74 4.88
C ARG A 661 -6.86 -12.30 3.60
N GLY A 662 -8.01 -11.60 3.71
CA GLY A 662 -8.77 -11.11 2.57
C GLY A 662 -8.23 -9.79 2.01
N ASP A 663 -8.19 -9.67 0.70
CA ASP A 663 -7.88 -8.45 -0.03
C ASP A 663 -8.91 -8.19 -1.12
N TYR A 664 -9.17 -6.93 -1.46
CA TYR A 664 -10.10 -6.61 -2.53
C TYR A 664 -9.63 -5.42 -3.36
N GLN A 665 -10.07 -5.42 -4.62
CA GLN A 665 -9.88 -4.33 -5.54
C GLN A 665 -11.19 -4.06 -6.25
N TYR A 666 -11.50 -2.81 -6.56
CA TYR A 666 -12.71 -2.47 -7.29
C TYR A 666 -12.45 -1.36 -8.32
N GLU A 667 -13.24 -1.37 -9.37
CA GLU A 667 -13.27 -0.34 -10.41
C GLU A 667 -14.71 -0.04 -10.82
N PHE A 668 -14.95 1.14 -11.38
CA PHE A 668 -16.26 1.48 -11.91
C PHE A 668 -16.61 0.58 -13.10
N ALA A 669 -17.78 -0.04 -13.08
CA ALA A 669 -18.27 -0.88 -14.17
C ALA A 669 -19.32 -0.15 -15.01
N ARG A 670 -20.44 0.29 -14.41
CA ARG A 670 -21.58 0.89 -15.11
C ARG A 670 -22.56 1.54 -14.14
N TYR A 671 -23.56 2.20 -14.70
CA TYR A 671 -24.72 2.66 -13.95
C TYR A 671 -25.89 1.66 -14.12
N GLU A 672 -26.60 1.39 -13.01
CA GLU A 672 -27.84 0.62 -13.01
C GLU A 672 -28.93 1.37 -12.20
N GLN A 673 -30.20 1.05 -12.45
CA GLN A 673 -31.30 1.65 -11.72
C GLN A 673 -31.21 1.32 -10.23
N ALA A 674 -31.25 2.35 -9.39
CA ALA A 674 -31.32 2.18 -7.94
C ALA A 674 -32.69 1.58 -7.52
N PRO A 675 -32.72 0.74 -6.46
CA PRO A 675 -33.97 0.29 -5.85
C PRO A 675 -34.85 1.48 -5.40
N SER A 676 -36.17 1.27 -5.41
CA SER A 676 -37.15 2.32 -5.06
C SER A 676 -36.87 2.95 -3.68
N GLU A 677 -36.52 2.12 -2.68
CA GLU A 677 -36.20 2.59 -1.33
C GLU A 677 -34.99 3.53 -1.30
N ILE A 678 -33.96 3.24 -2.09
CA ILE A 678 -32.75 4.07 -2.22
C ILE A 678 -33.12 5.38 -2.94
N GLN A 679 -33.88 5.30 -4.01
CA GLN A 679 -34.34 6.47 -4.75
C GLN A 679 -35.17 7.42 -3.84
N GLU A 680 -36.16 6.89 -3.11
CA GLU A 680 -37.01 7.68 -2.20
C GLU A 680 -36.20 8.34 -1.08
N ALA A 681 -35.26 7.59 -0.50
CA ALA A 681 -34.37 8.13 0.53
C ALA A 681 -33.49 9.28 0.02
N GLU A 682 -32.88 9.14 -1.18
CA GLU A 682 -32.05 10.19 -1.77
C GLU A 682 -32.86 11.39 -2.25
N VAL A 683 -34.05 11.18 -2.82
CA VAL A 683 -34.98 12.29 -3.18
C VAL A 683 -35.36 13.10 -1.95
N THR A 684 -35.76 12.44 -0.86
CA THR A 684 -36.13 13.09 0.40
C THR A 684 -34.96 13.89 0.99
N LYS A 685 -33.79 13.30 1.03
CA LYS A 685 -32.55 13.90 1.57
C LYS A 685 -32.13 15.15 0.77
N ARG A 686 -32.46 15.22 -0.51
CA ARG A 686 -32.04 16.31 -1.39
C ARG A 686 -33.17 17.25 -1.79
N ALA A 687 -34.35 17.13 -1.19
CA ALA A 687 -35.52 17.95 -1.50
C ALA A 687 -35.23 19.46 -1.44
N SER A 688 -34.44 19.93 -0.46
CA SER A 688 -34.03 21.33 -0.37
C SER A 688 -33.22 21.82 -1.58
N LYS A 689 -32.32 20.98 -2.10
CA LYS A 689 -31.50 21.31 -3.29
C LYS A 689 -32.33 21.35 -4.57
N VAL A 690 -33.36 20.52 -4.64
CA VAL A 690 -34.32 20.57 -5.76
C VAL A 690 -35.15 21.84 -5.68
N ALA A 691 -35.57 22.24 -4.47
CA ALA A 691 -36.31 23.49 -4.26
C ALA A 691 -35.50 24.74 -4.65
N GLU A 692 -34.21 24.80 -4.28
CA GLU A 692 -33.29 25.86 -4.71
C GLU A 692 -33.19 25.99 -6.24
N ASN A 693 -33.33 24.86 -6.97
CA ASN A 693 -33.31 24.84 -8.46
C ASN A 693 -34.64 25.27 -9.08
N ILE A 694 -35.72 25.40 -8.31
CA ILE A 694 -37.03 25.80 -8.81
C ILE A 694 -37.18 27.34 -8.74
N GLU A 695 -36.45 27.98 -7.82
CA GLU A 695 -36.53 29.45 -7.62
C GLU A 695 -35.55 30.24 -8.52
N ASP A 696 -34.54 29.62 -9.12
CA ASP A 696 -33.67 30.19 -10.15
C ASP A 696 -34.21 29.87 -11.56
#